data_7d4ae6ca845bdbff9b0439c7bb27b41b
#
_entry.id   7d4ae6ca845bdbff9b0439c7bb27b41b
#
_cell.length_a   1.000
_cell.length_b   1.000
_cell.length_c   1.000
_cell.angle_alpha   90.00
_cell.angle_beta   90.00
_cell.angle_gamma   90.00
#
_symmetry.space_group_name_H-M   'P 1'
#
loop_
_entity.id
_entity.type
_entity.pdbx_description
1 polymer ?
#
loop_
_entity_poly.entity_id
_entity_poly.type
_entity_poly.pdbx_seq_one_letter_code
_entity_poly.pdbx_strand_id
1 'polypeptide(L)'
;MNLSIYVFYNFIRYMRKNKANEVLSFLSENASESFSAKELSEKLNISERMIRNYIRQLNESSKKAMILSDGGKYRIDPSFDHNNYETEHPDLSNQERVMVILSRLLTAEEAIDLFDLADELYVSESTIEADLKKVRRRLEPFHLSLSYDHGKLMIQGSEKDRRSFTSYMITNTRYKGFMFNDTKHFLNDEYQISFIKENLVRIFNECYFFFNDYSLNNIILHIIITIDRLKNNCYLEETPFNLNISEIENKAAAMIVGFLEENYDVKVSKAEANNIASFLSCNLATLDYRMIHPDNIETYISHETVELVRYILNKITDFYQIDSFDDVFFARFSLHVDNLLKRQSAHFSVHNPMQMDIKYSYPLIFDIAVYAASLIKEKTSYEINQDEISLIALHIGSFIESNDSNKSKISAVYVYADYHQFYQQNITKIQHRFENDLNLMYTISIIDLKSLQQKPDLLISEVSIEDAIQVSPFITAKQLDTIQEAIEQLSKKKENARYNEAVRELFKEELFFTDLYGEDEFDILHKLCAKLKDKGYIDDAFAQSVETRERLSSTCFIKRVAIPHAIGETVSKSFISMITYQRPQKWGNEEVDLVILFGISYAERKNFRLIFNQIVAFFNDQANITRLSKCRSYKEVIELTQSII
;
A
#
# COMPACT_ATOMS: atom_id res chain seq x y z
N MET A 1 -27.37 0.67 21.48
CA MET A 1 -27.14 1.07 20.06
C MET A 1 -26.02 0.19 19.55
N ASN A 2 -26.20 -0.49 18.41
CA ASN A 2 -25.29 -1.52 17.92
C ASN A 2 -23.93 -0.92 17.56
N LEU A 3 -22.81 -1.59 17.88
CA LEU A 3 -21.43 -1.13 17.65
C LEU A 3 -21.21 -0.63 16.23
N SER A 4 -21.65 -1.41 15.25
CA SER A 4 -21.49 -1.07 13.84
C SER A 4 -22.26 0.21 13.46
N ILE A 5 -23.46 0.44 14.00
CA ILE A 5 -24.23 1.66 13.77
C ILE A 5 -23.57 2.84 14.49
N TYR A 6 -23.15 2.63 15.73
CA TYR A 6 -22.54 3.68 16.55
C TYR A 6 -21.17 4.08 16.00
N VAL A 7 -20.34 3.12 15.66
CA VAL A 7 -19.01 3.35 15.05
C VAL A 7 -19.17 4.04 13.70
N PHE A 8 -20.07 3.56 12.83
CA PHE A 8 -20.27 4.14 11.50
C PHE A 8 -20.98 5.50 11.55
N TYR A 9 -22.00 5.68 12.36
CA TYR A 9 -22.71 6.94 12.47
C TYR A 9 -21.82 8.02 13.10
N ASN A 10 -21.13 7.70 14.18
CA ASN A 10 -20.19 8.63 14.81
C ASN A 10 -18.95 8.84 13.92
N PHE A 11 -18.49 7.83 13.21
CA PHE A 11 -17.41 7.93 12.23
C PHE A 11 -17.80 8.88 11.08
N ILE A 12 -18.98 8.74 10.48
CA ILE A 12 -19.44 9.65 9.42
C ILE A 12 -19.65 11.06 9.97
N ARG A 13 -20.19 11.19 11.17
CA ARG A 13 -20.37 12.46 11.86
C ARG A 13 -19.03 13.14 12.19
N TYR A 14 -18.05 12.37 12.68
CA TYR A 14 -16.69 12.85 12.94
C TYR A 14 -15.96 13.22 11.65
N MET A 15 -16.02 12.38 10.64
CA MET A 15 -15.38 12.60 9.35
C MET A 15 -15.83 13.88 8.68
N ARG A 16 -17.10 14.19 8.78
CA ARG A 16 -17.67 15.44 8.26
C ARG A 16 -17.29 16.62 9.10
N LYS A 17 -17.42 16.49 10.43
CA LYS A 17 -16.97 17.51 11.37
C LYS A 17 -15.47 17.77 11.17
N ASN A 18 -14.68 16.74 10.86
CA ASN A 18 -13.24 16.89 10.63
C ASN A 18 -12.94 17.55 9.27
N LYS A 19 -13.60 17.17 8.17
CA LYS A 19 -13.35 17.79 6.85
C LYS A 19 -13.96 19.18 6.70
N ALA A 20 -15.14 19.40 7.22
CA ALA A 20 -15.69 20.75 7.30
C ALA A 20 -14.84 21.63 8.24
N ASN A 21 -14.36 21.06 9.37
CA ASN A 21 -13.43 21.72 10.26
C ASN A 21 -12.04 21.92 9.63
N GLU A 22 -11.57 21.02 8.76
CA GLU A 22 -10.33 21.17 8.00
C GLU A 22 -10.41 22.39 7.06
N VAL A 23 -11.55 22.56 6.36
CA VAL A 23 -11.82 23.77 5.57
C VAL A 23 -11.90 25.01 6.46
N LEU A 24 -12.58 24.91 7.59
CA LEU A 24 -12.73 26.00 8.55
C LEU A 24 -11.38 26.37 9.18
N SER A 25 -10.59 25.41 9.63
CA SER A 25 -9.26 25.60 10.22
C SER A 25 -8.30 26.24 9.22
N PHE A 26 -8.25 25.71 7.97
CA PHE A 26 -7.43 26.27 6.92
C PHE A 26 -7.78 27.74 6.63
N LEU A 27 -9.07 28.08 6.51
CA LEU A 27 -9.50 29.45 6.29
C LEU A 27 -9.24 30.33 7.51
N SER A 28 -9.26 29.77 8.74
CA SER A 28 -8.96 30.51 9.97
C SER A 28 -7.47 30.79 10.12
N GLU A 29 -6.62 29.84 9.79
CA GLU A 29 -5.17 30.01 9.79
C GLU A 29 -4.70 31.02 8.74
N ASN A 30 -5.50 31.21 7.68
CA ASN A 30 -5.26 32.17 6.59
C ASN A 30 -6.33 33.27 6.54
N ALA A 31 -6.74 33.79 7.70
CA ALA A 31 -7.89 34.71 7.84
C ALA A 31 -7.77 36.03 7.05
N SER A 32 -6.55 36.43 6.68
CA SER A 32 -6.27 37.61 5.85
C SER A 32 -6.39 37.37 4.35
N GLU A 33 -6.52 36.10 3.91
CA GLU A 33 -6.54 35.72 2.50
C GLU A 33 -7.92 35.20 2.09
N SER A 34 -8.17 35.17 0.77
CA SER A 34 -9.39 34.64 0.18
C SER A 34 -9.05 33.61 -0.89
N PHE A 35 -9.70 32.45 -0.87
CA PHE A 35 -9.42 31.30 -1.73
C PHE A 35 -10.63 30.92 -2.58
N SER A 36 -10.41 30.59 -3.84
CA SER A 36 -11.43 29.96 -4.70
C SER A 36 -11.68 28.52 -4.29
N ALA A 37 -12.84 27.96 -4.67
CA ALA A 37 -13.11 26.53 -4.45
C ALA A 37 -12.05 25.60 -5.06
N LYS A 38 -11.44 26.02 -6.19
CA LYS A 38 -10.37 25.29 -6.85
C LYS A 38 -9.07 25.31 -6.04
N GLU A 39 -8.64 26.46 -5.55
CA GLU A 39 -7.45 26.58 -4.70
C GLU A 39 -7.59 25.79 -3.40
N LEU A 40 -8.77 25.81 -2.77
CA LEU A 40 -9.08 24.99 -1.59
C LEU A 40 -9.08 23.48 -1.94
N SER A 41 -9.60 23.12 -3.12
CA SER A 41 -9.60 21.74 -3.60
C SER A 41 -8.18 21.18 -3.76
N GLU A 42 -7.28 21.96 -4.35
CA GLU A 42 -5.87 21.59 -4.55
C GLU A 42 -5.09 21.49 -3.23
N LYS A 43 -5.34 22.43 -2.28
CA LYS A 43 -4.64 22.47 -0.98
C LYS A 43 -5.11 21.40 0.00
N LEU A 44 -6.43 21.11 0.03
CA LEU A 44 -7.04 20.20 1.01
C LEU A 44 -7.33 18.80 0.42
N ASN A 45 -7.03 18.58 -0.84
CA ASN A 45 -7.35 17.33 -1.55
C ASN A 45 -8.84 16.91 -1.42
N ILE A 46 -9.72 17.89 -1.51
CA ILE A 46 -11.17 17.75 -1.43
C ILE A 46 -11.77 18.32 -2.73
N SER A 47 -12.72 17.62 -3.38
CA SER A 47 -13.28 18.10 -4.64
C SER A 47 -13.96 19.48 -4.49
N GLU A 48 -13.90 20.33 -5.51
CA GLU A 48 -14.52 21.67 -5.50
C GLU A 48 -16.01 21.65 -5.10
N ARG A 49 -16.75 20.63 -5.56
CA ARG A 49 -18.15 20.43 -5.21
C ARG A 49 -18.32 20.21 -3.70
N MET A 50 -17.44 19.40 -3.11
CA MET A 50 -17.47 19.14 -1.65
C MET A 50 -17.03 20.36 -0.85
N ILE A 51 -16.03 21.13 -1.30
CA ILE A 51 -15.66 22.42 -0.68
C ILE A 51 -16.86 23.34 -0.61
N ARG A 52 -17.59 23.54 -1.73
CA ARG A 52 -18.80 24.40 -1.76
C ARG A 52 -19.90 23.87 -0.83
N ASN A 53 -20.07 22.55 -0.75
CA ASN A 53 -21.04 21.95 0.16
C ASN A 53 -20.64 22.15 1.63
N TYR A 54 -19.37 21.95 2.00
CA TYR A 54 -18.89 22.16 3.38
C TYR A 54 -19.01 23.63 3.78
N ILE A 55 -18.68 24.58 2.89
CA ILE A 55 -18.85 26.03 3.17
C ILE A 55 -20.33 26.37 3.37
N ARG A 56 -21.23 25.81 2.55
CA ARG A 56 -22.68 26.00 2.72
C ARG A 56 -23.16 25.45 4.08
N GLN A 57 -22.78 24.21 4.40
CA GLN A 57 -23.12 23.56 5.68
C GLN A 57 -22.60 24.34 6.89
N LEU A 58 -21.35 24.79 6.83
CA LEU A 58 -20.74 25.64 7.88
C LEU A 58 -21.55 26.92 8.08
N ASN A 59 -22.01 27.54 7.02
CA ASN A 59 -22.80 28.79 7.11
C ASN A 59 -24.26 28.58 7.52
N GLU A 60 -24.88 27.46 7.09
CA GLU A 60 -26.30 27.15 7.44
C GLU A 60 -26.46 26.77 8.92
N SER A 61 -25.42 26.18 9.52
CA SER A 61 -25.42 25.77 10.92
C SER A 61 -25.07 26.88 11.90
N SER A 62 -24.80 28.06 11.43
CA SER A 62 -24.53 29.27 12.25
C SER A 62 -25.61 30.34 12.09
N LYS A 63 -25.92 31.03 13.18
CA LYS A 63 -26.85 32.18 13.15
C LYS A 63 -26.32 33.36 12.30
N LYS A 64 -25.03 33.35 11.94
CA LYS A 64 -24.37 34.29 11.00
C LYS A 64 -23.44 33.51 10.11
N ALA A 65 -23.30 33.92 8.84
CA ALA A 65 -22.38 33.29 7.92
C ALA A 65 -20.94 33.34 8.46
N MET A 66 -20.32 32.17 8.66
CA MET A 66 -18.96 32.06 9.17
C MET A 66 -17.93 32.31 8.07
N ILE A 67 -18.27 31.89 6.85
CA ILE A 67 -17.40 31.97 5.68
C ILE A 67 -18.08 32.90 4.69
N LEU A 68 -17.44 34.03 4.42
CA LEU A 68 -17.91 35.03 3.47
C LEU A 68 -17.50 34.63 2.06
N SER A 69 -18.39 34.83 1.09
CA SER A 69 -18.13 34.62 -0.32
C SER A 69 -18.15 35.95 -1.05
N ASP A 70 -17.04 36.31 -1.70
CA ASP A 70 -16.92 37.50 -2.51
C ASP A 70 -16.21 37.20 -3.82
N GLY A 71 -16.85 37.49 -4.96
CA GLY A 71 -16.28 37.25 -6.31
C GLY A 71 -15.90 35.79 -6.59
N GLY A 72 -16.58 34.79 -5.94
CA GLY A 72 -16.27 33.37 -6.09
C GLY A 72 -15.10 32.87 -5.23
N LYS A 73 -14.57 33.72 -4.35
CA LYS A 73 -13.57 33.39 -3.35
C LYS A 73 -14.18 33.37 -1.95
N TYR A 74 -13.63 32.55 -1.09
CA TYR A 74 -14.08 32.28 0.28
C TYR A 74 -13.05 32.77 1.29
N ARG A 75 -13.50 33.40 2.36
CA ARG A 75 -12.69 33.80 3.51
C ARG A 75 -13.51 33.68 4.79
N ILE A 76 -12.84 33.52 5.93
CA ILE A 76 -13.53 33.51 7.22
C ILE A 76 -14.02 34.90 7.59
N ASP A 77 -15.17 35.00 8.29
CA ASP A 77 -15.63 36.25 8.91
C ASP A 77 -14.74 36.56 10.13
N PRO A 78 -14.04 37.71 10.18
CA PRO A 78 -13.17 38.04 11.30
C PRO A 78 -13.88 38.15 12.65
N SER A 79 -15.22 38.23 12.67
CA SER A 79 -16.04 38.31 13.89
C SER A 79 -16.46 36.93 14.44
N PHE A 80 -16.02 35.85 13.87
CA PHE A 80 -16.45 34.48 14.20
C PHE A 80 -15.66 33.90 15.39
N ASP A 81 -16.38 33.39 16.41
CA ASP A 81 -15.82 32.72 17.59
C ASP A 81 -15.92 31.21 17.49
N HIS A 82 -14.77 30.50 17.57
CA HIS A 82 -14.58 29.06 17.28
C HIS A 82 -15.27 28.12 18.29
N ASN A 83 -15.77 28.56 19.44
CA ASN A 83 -16.11 27.67 20.55
C ASN A 83 -17.54 27.10 20.57
N ASN A 84 -18.43 27.48 19.64
CA ASN A 84 -19.86 27.13 19.71
C ASN A 84 -20.43 26.63 18.38
N TYR A 85 -19.98 25.47 17.88
CA TYR A 85 -20.48 24.97 16.61
C TYR A 85 -20.96 23.50 16.64
N GLU A 86 -22.26 23.25 16.44
CA GLU A 86 -22.89 21.94 16.23
C GLU A 86 -23.72 21.92 14.95
N THR A 87 -23.53 20.92 14.08
CA THR A 87 -24.28 20.72 12.81
C THR A 87 -25.44 19.76 12.99
N GLU A 88 -26.66 20.18 12.66
CA GLU A 88 -27.84 19.31 12.47
C GLU A 88 -28.04 19.06 10.97
N HIS A 89 -28.12 17.75 10.58
CA HIS A 89 -28.44 17.16 9.27
C HIS A 89 -27.47 17.33 8.09
N PRO A 90 -26.94 16.22 7.58
CA PRO A 90 -25.97 16.23 6.50
C PRO A 90 -26.47 15.57 5.20
N ASP A 91 -26.28 16.22 4.05
CA ASP A 91 -26.33 15.60 2.71
C ASP A 91 -25.21 14.56 2.54
N LEU A 92 -25.53 13.27 2.57
CA LEU A 92 -24.58 12.17 2.39
C LEU A 92 -24.09 12.09 0.93
N SER A 93 -22.78 12.08 0.72
CA SER A 93 -22.24 11.70 -0.56
C SER A 93 -22.68 10.24 -0.90
N ASN A 94 -22.73 9.91 -2.17
CA ASN A 94 -23.13 8.57 -2.59
C ASN A 94 -22.29 7.45 -1.92
N GLN A 95 -20.97 7.67 -1.71
CA GLN A 95 -20.10 6.67 -1.04
C GLN A 95 -20.42 6.55 0.46
N GLU A 96 -20.64 7.66 1.13
CA GLU A 96 -21.02 7.69 2.55
C GLU A 96 -22.38 7.02 2.75
N ARG A 97 -23.34 7.30 1.89
CA ARG A 97 -24.68 6.69 1.94
C ARG A 97 -24.62 5.17 1.79
N VAL A 98 -23.84 4.65 0.84
CA VAL A 98 -23.61 3.21 0.69
C VAL A 98 -23.01 2.59 1.96
N MET A 99 -22.11 3.30 2.66
CA MET A 99 -21.53 2.83 3.90
C MET A 99 -22.55 2.80 5.04
N VAL A 100 -23.41 3.81 5.13
CA VAL A 100 -24.53 3.81 6.11
C VAL A 100 -25.49 2.67 5.85
N ILE A 101 -25.89 2.45 4.59
CA ILE A 101 -26.77 1.34 4.18
C ILE A 101 -26.17 0.00 4.60
N LEU A 102 -24.89 -0.22 4.29
CA LEU A 102 -24.18 -1.47 4.67
C LEU A 102 -24.14 -1.66 6.18
N SER A 103 -23.83 -0.60 6.93
CA SER A 103 -23.80 -0.67 8.40
C SER A 103 -25.18 -1.03 8.97
N ARG A 104 -26.23 -0.40 8.48
CA ARG A 104 -27.63 -0.69 8.91
C ARG A 104 -28.03 -2.13 8.61
N LEU A 105 -27.70 -2.60 7.41
CA LEU A 105 -28.02 -3.97 6.99
C LEU A 105 -27.23 -5.05 7.76
N LEU A 106 -25.96 -4.76 8.15
CA LEU A 106 -25.15 -5.70 8.93
C LEU A 106 -25.64 -5.88 10.37
N THR A 107 -26.26 -4.84 10.91
CA THR A 107 -26.71 -4.82 12.31
C THR A 107 -28.19 -5.11 12.48
N ALA A 108 -28.93 -5.19 11.38
CA ALA A 108 -30.35 -5.47 11.41
C ALA A 108 -30.64 -6.91 11.82
N GLU A 109 -31.45 -7.10 12.86
CA GLU A 109 -32.02 -8.39 13.27
C GLU A 109 -33.18 -8.80 12.37
N GLU A 110 -33.93 -7.82 11.88
CA GLU A 110 -35.06 -8.00 10.95
C GLU A 110 -34.79 -7.32 9.61
N ALA A 111 -35.54 -7.73 8.59
CA ALA A 111 -35.43 -7.14 7.26
C ALA A 111 -35.84 -5.65 7.29
N ILE A 112 -35.00 -4.78 6.75
CA ILE A 112 -35.21 -3.32 6.70
C ILE A 112 -36.13 -2.97 5.54
N ASP A 113 -37.16 -2.18 5.77
CA ASP A 113 -38.00 -1.64 4.71
C ASP A 113 -37.24 -0.60 3.88
N LEU A 114 -37.35 -0.69 2.54
CA LEU A 114 -36.66 0.22 1.63
C LEU A 114 -37.16 1.67 1.78
N PHE A 115 -38.45 1.84 2.02
CA PHE A 115 -39.06 3.17 2.22
C PHE A 115 -38.54 3.81 3.51
N ASP A 116 -38.53 3.04 4.62
CA ASP A 116 -37.98 3.53 5.90
C ASP A 116 -36.50 3.92 5.77
N LEU A 117 -35.72 3.16 5.02
CA LEU A 117 -34.32 3.45 4.73
C LEU A 117 -34.16 4.71 3.86
N ALA A 118 -35.04 4.91 2.89
CA ALA A 118 -35.02 6.10 2.04
C ALA A 118 -35.41 7.36 2.84
N ASP A 119 -36.40 7.25 3.72
CA ASP A 119 -36.83 8.33 4.62
C ASP A 119 -35.76 8.68 5.64
N GLU A 120 -35.13 7.67 6.27
CA GLU A 120 -34.01 7.86 7.21
C GLU A 120 -32.82 8.61 6.58
N LEU A 121 -32.54 8.33 5.30
CA LEU A 121 -31.42 8.92 4.57
C LEU A 121 -31.79 10.17 3.76
N TYR A 122 -33.05 10.61 3.85
CA TYR A 122 -33.60 11.79 3.16
C TYR A 122 -33.36 11.77 1.64
N VAL A 123 -33.54 10.59 1.00
CA VAL A 123 -33.37 10.39 -0.44
C VAL A 123 -34.56 9.63 -1.03
N SER A 124 -34.71 9.64 -2.35
CA SER A 124 -35.74 8.83 -3.03
C SER A 124 -35.42 7.35 -3.00
N GLU A 125 -36.44 6.49 -3.04
CA GLU A 125 -36.29 5.03 -3.20
C GLU A 125 -35.42 4.68 -4.40
N SER A 126 -35.58 5.37 -5.52
CA SER A 126 -34.77 5.15 -6.74
C SER A 126 -33.28 5.43 -6.51
N THR A 127 -32.96 6.36 -5.60
CA THR A 127 -31.58 6.62 -5.19
C THR A 127 -31.03 5.46 -4.37
N ILE A 128 -31.81 4.93 -3.42
CA ILE A 128 -31.43 3.73 -2.66
C ILE A 128 -31.22 2.54 -3.59
N GLU A 129 -32.12 2.28 -4.53
CA GLU A 129 -31.98 1.18 -5.50
C GLU A 129 -30.68 1.27 -6.32
N ALA A 130 -30.30 2.49 -6.73
CA ALA A 130 -29.02 2.72 -7.41
C ALA A 130 -27.82 2.42 -6.50
N ASP A 131 -27.90 2.75 -5.20
CA ASP A 131 -26.86 2.48 -4.21
C ASP A 131 -26.81 0.97 -3.86
N LEU A 132 -27.94 0.25 -3.83
CA LEU A 132 -27.98 -1.20 -3.59
C LEU A 132 -27.17 -2.00 -4.63
N LYS A 133 -27.00 -1.50 -5.85
CA LYS A 133 -26.10 -2.12 -6.85
C LYS A 133 -24.64 -2.12 -6.37
N LYS A 134 -24.24 -1.04 -5.70
CA LYS A 134 -22.88 -0.93 -5.12
C LYS A 134 -22.75 -1.75 -3.84
N VAL A 135 -23.81 -1.79 -3.03
CA VAL A 135 -23.90 -2.66 -1.84
C VAL A 135 -23.67 -4.12 -2.25
N ARG A 136 -24.39 -4.64 -3.24
CA ARG A 136 -24.23 -6.03 -3.74
C ARG A 136 -22.80 -6.33 -4.15
N ARG A 137 -22.16 -5.43 -4.94
CA ARG A 137 -20.76 -5.59 -5.37
C ARG A 137 -19.76 -5.64 -4.23
N ARG A 138 -20.04 -4.97 -3.10
CA ARG A 138 -19.16 -5.00 -1.91
C ARG A 138 -19.34 -6.23 -1.05
N LEU A 139 -20.54 -6.83 -1.05
CA LEU A 139 -20.87 -8.05 -0.30
C LEU A 139 -20.36 -9.32 -0.98
N GLU A 140 -20.37 -9.35 -2.31
CA GLU A 140 -20.03 -10.53 -3.14
C GLU A 140 -18.66 -11.17 -2.80
N PRO A 141 -17.55 -10.42 -2.63
CA PRO A 141 -16.24 -11.00 -2.28
C PRO A 141 -16.21 -11.69 -0.92
N PHE A 142 -17.21 -11.44 -0.08
CA PHE A 142 -17.32 -12.01 1.28
C PHE A 142 -18.38 -13.11 1.37
N HIS A 143 -18.81 -13.67 0.24
CA HIS A 143 -19.87 -14.69 0.18
C HIS A 143 -21.19 -14.23 0.83
N LEU A 144 -21.41 -12.92 0.90
CA LEU A 144 -22.64 -12.31 1.38
C LEU A 144 -23.50 -11.87 0.19
N SER A 145 -24.80 -12.01 0.33
CA SER A 145 -25.76 -11.54 -0.67
C SER A 145 -26.82 -10.64 -0.03
N LEU A 146 -27.42 -9.78 -0.85
CA LEU A 146 -28.52 -8.91 -0.42
C LEU A 146 -29.84 -9.45 -0.98
N SER A 147 -30.69 -9.99 -0.13
CA SER A 147 -32.07 -10.33 -0.48
C SER A 147 -32.92 -9.07 -0.52
N TYR A 148 -33.86 -9.04 -1.49
CA TYR A 148 -34.86 -8.01 -1.61
C TYR A 148 -36.21 -8.70 -1.89
N ASP A 149 -37.10 -8.71 -0.91
CA ASP A 149 -38.38 -9.34 -0.98
C ASP A 149 -39.46 -8.42 -0.40
N HIS A 150 -40.51 -8.17 -1.19
CA HIS A 150 -41.65 -7.32 -0.81
C HIS A 150 -41.28 -5.97 -0.19
N GLY A 151 -40.28 -5.29 -0.75
CA GLY A 151 -39.81 -3.99 -0.25
C GLY A 151 -38.84 -4.09 0.92
N LYS A 152 -38.52 -5.29 1.40
CA LYS A 152 -37.64 -5.53 2.55
C LYS A 152 -36.26 -6.04 2.13
N LEU A 153 -35.24 -5.50 2.79
CA LEU A 153 -33.83 -5.73 2.53
C LEU A 153 -33.18 -6.50 3.69
N MET A 154 -32.42 -7.55 3.39
CA MET A 154 -31.69 -8.31 4.38
C MET A 154 -30.39 -8.88 3.79
N ILE A 155 -29.27 -8.84 4.54
CA ILE A 155 -28.06 -9.54 4.16
C ILE A 155 -28.21 -11.04 4.49
N GLN A 156 -27.87 -11.89 3.51
CA GLN A 156 -27.82 -13.34 3.67
C GLN A 156 -26.36 -13.81 3.61
N GLY A 157 -26.02 -14.81 4.42
CA GLY A 157 -24.69 -15.40 4.54
C GLY A 157 -24.41 -15.86 5.95
N SER A 158 -23.27 -16.54 6.15
CA SER A 158 -22.87 -17.06 7.46
C SER A 158 -22.50 -15.93 8.43
N GLU A 159 -22.59 -16.21 9.74
CA GLU A 159 -22.14 -15.26 10.78
C GLU A 159 -20.63 -14.99 10.65
N LYS A 160 -19.85 -15.99 10.25
CA LYS A 160 -18.41 -15.84 9.97
C LYS A 160 -18.15 -14.83 8.85
N ASP A 161 -18.88 -14.92 7.75
CA ASP A 161 -18.76 -13.99 6.62
C ASP A 161 -19.17 -12.57 7.01
N ARG A 162 -20.22 -12.43 7.83
CA ARG A 162 -20.68 -11.14 8.36
C ARG A 162 -19.58 -10.48 9.24
N ARG A 163 -18.92 -11.24 10.12
CA ARG A 163 -17.82 -10.73 10.95
C ARG A 163 -16.60 -10.36 10.12
N SER A 164 -16.26 -11.17 9.12
CA SER A 164 -15.19 -10.89 8.18
C SER A 164 -15.45 -9.58 7.42
N PHE A 165 -16.66 -9.42 6.90
CA PHE A 165 -17.06 -8.18 6.23
C PHE A 165 -17.11 -6.97 7.19
N THR A 166 -17.55 -7.15 8.42
CA THR A 166 -17.53 -6.08 9.46
C THR A 166 -16.11 -5.63 9.74
N SER A 167 -15.17 -6.56 9.91
CA SER A 167 -13.74 -6.26 10.08
C SER A 167 -13.20 -5.49 8.88
N TYR A 168 -13.47 -5.94 7.65
CA TYR A 168 -13.11 -5.26 6.42
C TYR A 168 -13.68 -3.83 6.34
N MET A 169 -14.94 -3.64 6.70
CA MET A 169 -15.59 -2.33 6.69
C MET A 169 -14.92 -1.35 7.67
N ILE A 170 -14.57 -1.82 8.87
CA ILE A 170 -13.91 -0.99 9.90
C ILE A 170 -12.49 -0.62 9.44
N THR A 171 -11.75 -1.54 8.84
CA THR A 171 -10.35 -1.32 8.45
C THR A 171 -10.20 -0.59 7.11
N ASN A 172 -11.17 -0.72 6.19
CA ASN A 172 -11.09 -0.18 4.82
C ASN A 172 -11.72 1.20 4.64
N THR A 173 -12.15 1.83 5.72
CA THR A 173 -12.54 3.25 5.68
C THR A 173 -11.29 4.06 5.36
N ARG A 174 -11.17 4.52 4.10
CA ARG A 174 -10.03 5.23 3.50
C ARG A 174 -9.67 6.51 4.26
N TYR A 175 -8.93 6.39 5.36
CA TYR A 175 -8.23 7.52 5.92
C TYR A 175 -6.81 7.12 6.32
N LYS A 176 -5.84 7.81 5.70
CA LYS A 176 -4.45 7.84 6.14
C LYS A 176 -4.43 8.21 7.62
N GLY A 177 -4.14 7.27 8.48
CA GLY A 177 -4.07 7.51 9.92
C GLY A 177 -4.98 6.64 10.78
N PHE A 178 -5.75 5.70 10.22
CA PHE A 178 -6.50 4.73 11.01
C PHE A 178 -5.57 3.69 11.64
N MET A 179 -4.57 4.18 12.34
CA MET A 179 -3.99 3.45 13.44
C MET A 179 -4.94 3.56 14.63
N PHE A 180 -5.05 2.53 15.45
CA PHE A 180 -5.91 2.44 16.63
C PHE A 180 -5.91 3.65 17.58
N ASN A 181 -5.01 4.62 17.39
CA ASN A 181 -5.00 5.87 18.16
C ASN A 181 -6.20 6.78 17.85
N ASP A 182 -6.76 6.75 16.62
CA ASP A 182 -7.94 7.57 16.27
C ASP A 182 -9.25 6.86 16.62
N THR A 183 -9.26 5.50 16.65
CA THR A 183 -10.41 4.73 17.16
C THR A 183 -10.63 4.86 18.66
N LYS A 184 -9.62 5.30 19.43
CA LYS A 184 -9.78 5.55 20.86
C LYS A 184 -10.97 6.49 21.17
N HIS A 185 -11.25 7.44 20.30
CA HIS A 185 -12.38 8.34 20.48
C HIS A 185 -13.76 7.72 20.17
N PHE A 186 -13.81 6.66 19.35
CA PHE A 186 -15.09 6.07 18.90
C PHE A 186 -15.49 4.79 19.62
N LEU A 187 -14.49 3.98 20.00
CA LEU A 187 -14.73 2.69 20.64
C LEU A 187 -14.44 2.72 22.15
N ASN A 188 -13.82 3.80 22.65
CA ASN A 188 -13.22 3.82 23.98
C ASN A 188 -14.26 3.89 25.12
N ASP A 189 -15.42 4.50 24.90
CA ASP A 189 -16.39 4.70 25.99
C ASP A 189 -17.20 3.44 26.30
N GLU A 190 -17.47 2.57 25.30
CA GLU A 190 -18.32 1.39 25.49
C GLU A 190 -17.53 0.09 25.70
N TYR A 191 -16.34 -0.06 25.06
CA TYR A 191 -15.57 -1.30 25.07
C TYR A 191 -14.26 -1.23 25.83
N GLN A 192 -13.89 -0.05 26.35
CA GLN A 192 -12.64 0.13 27.12
C GLN A 192 -11.44 -0.55 26.44
N ILE A 193 -11.12 -0.13 25.21
CA ILE A 193 -10.08 -0.75 24.36
C ILE A 193 -8.76 -0.92 25.12
N SER A 194 -8.36 0.06 25.94
CA SER A 194 -7.16 -0.03 26.74
C SER A 194 -7.21 -1.21 27.70
N PHE A 195 -8.38 -1.49 28.31
CA PHE A 195 -8.58 -2.61 29.21
C PHE A 195 -8.52 -3.95 28.48
N ILE A 196 -9.12 -4.05 27.28
CA ILE A 196 -8.98 -5.25 26.42
C ILE A 196 -7.51 -5.45 26.08
N LYS A 197 -6.82 -4.40 25.63
CA LYS A 197 -5.40 -4.45 25.25
C LYS A 197 -4.52 -4.95 26.41
N GLU A 198 -4.68 -4.39 27.59
CA GLU A 198 -3.89 -4.76 28.78
C GLU A 198 -4.10 -6.23 29.15
N ASN A 199 -5.34 -6.73 29.13
CA ASN A 199 -5.63 -8.12 29.42
C ASN A 199 -5.12 -9.08 28.35
N LEU A 200 -5.27 -8.76 27.06
CA LEU A 200 -4.71 -9.57 25.98
C LEU A 200 -3.19 -9.64 26.06
N VAL A 201 -2.50 -8.50 26.27
CA VAL A 201 -1.05 -8.47 26.45
C VAL A 201 -0.61 -9.34 27.64
N ARG A 202 -1.34 -9.28 28.78
CA ARG A 202 -1.07 -10.15 29.93
C ARG A 202 -1.22 -11.63 29.57
N ILE A 203 -2.32 -12.02 28.92
CA ILE A 203 -2.58 -13.40 28.51
C ILE A 203 -1.49 -13.88 27.53
N PHE A 204 -1.12 -13.05 26.55
CA PHE A 204 -0.11 -13.42 25.56
C PHE A 204 1.28 -13.59 26.19
N ASN A 205 1.65 -12.74 27.15
CA ASN A 205 2.89 -12.89 27.88
C ASN A 205 2.89 -14.16 28.76
N GLU A 206 1.77 -14.49 29.43
CA GLU A 206 1.62 -15.72 30.24
C GLU A 206 1.69 -16.98 29.37
N CYS A 207 1.30 -16.89 28.10
CA CYS A 207 1.34 -17.99 27.14
C CYS A 207 2.59 -17.96 26.24
N TYR A 208 3.53 -17.04 26.48
CA TYR A 208 4.76 -16.88 25.70
C TYR A 208 4.52 -16.63 24.21
N PHE A 209 3.45 -15.91 23.85
CA PHE A 209 3.22 -15.49 22.48
C PHE A 209 4.07 -14.26 22.13
N PHE A 210 4.62 -14.27 20.92
CA PHE A 210 5.23 -13.12 20.29
C PHE A 210 4.23 -12.43 19.36
N PHE A 211 4.08 -11.13 19.52
CA PHE A 211 3.16 -10.31 18.74
C PHE A 211 3.78 -8.95 18.44
N ASN A 212 3.40 -8.37 17.34
CA ASN A 212 3.67 -6.97 17.03
C ASN A 212 2.39 -6.14 17.20
N ASP A 213 2.51 -4.82 17.11
CA ASP A 213 1.36 -3.92 17.27
C ASP A 213 0.27 -4.18 16.23
N TYR A 214 0.63 -4.60 15.02
CA TYR A 214 -0.33 -4.92 13.96
C TYR A 214 -1.17 -6.16 14.32
N SER A 215 -0.52 -7.27 14.69
CA SER A 215 -1.21 -8.48 15.11
C SER A 215 -2.09 -8.25 16.32
N LEU A 216 -1.58 -7.52 17.31
CA LEU A 216 -2.33 -7.20 18.54
C LEU A 216 -3.58 -6.36 18.21
N ASN A 217 -3.44 -5.34 17.38
CA ASN A 217 -4.56 -4.49 16.98
C ASN A 217 -5.62 -5.25 16.19
N ASN A 218 -5.20 -6.17 15.32
CA ASN A 218 -6.10 -7.03 14.57
C ASN A 218 -6.89 -7.97 15.51
N ILE A 219 -6.21 -8.55 16.50
CA ILE A 219 -6.86 -9.41 17.51
C ILE A 219 -7.85 -8.59 18.35
N ILE A 220 -7.49 -7.40 18.82
CA ILE A 220 -8.38 -6.51 19.57
C ILE A 220 -9.64 -6.22 18.76
N LEU A 221 -9.52 -5.90 17.47
CA LEU A 221 -10.66 -5.66 16.59
C LEU A 221 -11.60 -6.86 16.52
N HIS A 222 -11.04 -8.06 16.30
CA HIS A 222 -11.84 -9.28 16.25
C HIS A 222 -12.50 -9.60 17.58
N ILE A 223 -11.84 -9.38 18.72
CA ILE A 223 -12.44 -9.54 20.06
C ILE A 223 -13.59 -8.55 20.26
N ILE A 224 -13.44 -7.28 19.86
CA ILE A 224 -14.52 -6.29 19.95
C ILE A 224 -15.72 -6.70 19.08
N ILE A 225 -15.49 -7.15 17.84
CA ILE A 225 -16.56 -7.66 16.98
C ILE A 225 -17.23 -8.87 17.63
N THR A 226 -16.47 -9.78 18.23
CA THR A 226 -17.03 -10.95 18.93
C THR A 226 -17.92 -10.51 20.10
N ILE A 227 -17.48 -9.58 20.95
CA ILE A 227 -18.28 -9.05 22.07
C ILE A 227 -19.60 -8.45 21.55
N ASP A 228 -19.52 -7.61 20.50
CA ASP A 228 -20.70 -6.98 19.91
C ASP A 228 -21.70 -8.00 19.37
N ARG A 229 -21.21 -9.01 18.64
CA ARG A 229 -22.07 -10.05 18.07
C ARG A 229 -22.70 -10.95 19.14
N LEU A 230 -21.95 -11.31 20.20
CA LEU A 230 -22.48 -12.09 21.31
C LEU A 230 -23.54 -11.32 22.12
N LYS A 231 -23.35 -10.02 22.37
CA LYS A 231 -24.37 -9.17 22.99
C LYS A 231 -25.66 -9.08 22.19
N ASN A 232 -25.59 -9.24 20.87
CA ASN A 232 -26.73 -9.27 19.97
C ASN A 232 -27.23 -10.69 19.66
N ASN A 233 -26.86 -11.71 20.45
CA ASN A 233 -27.26 -13.10 20.29
C ASN A 233 -26.90 -13.71 18.92
N CYS A 234 -25.89 -13.20 18.24
CA CYS A 234 -25.39 -13.70 16.96
C CYS A 234 -24.19 -14.63 17.21
N TYR A 235 -24.43 -15.93 17.15
CA TYR A 235 -23.43 -16.96 17.44
C TYR A 235 -22.89 -17.60 16.16
N LEU A 236 -21.62 -18.01 16.21
CA LEU A 236 -21.04 -18.86 15.16
C LEU A 236 -21.66 -20.26 15.20
N GLU A 237 -21.92 -20.82 14.02
CA GLU A 237 -22.33 -22.20 13.89
C GLU A 237 -21.16 -23.15 14.17
N GLU A 238 -21.44 -24.33 14.72
CA GLU A 238 -20.43 -25.38 14.88
C GLU A 238 -20.02 -25.90 13.50
N THR A 239 -18.83 -25.56 13.05
CA THR A 239 -18.21 -26.11 11.85
C THR A 239 -17.10 -27.08 12.22
N PRO A 240 -16.92 -28.19 11.45
CA PRO A 240 -15.76 -29.05 11.67
C PRO A 240 -14.47 -28.24 11.46
N PHE A 241 -13.62 -28.18 12.49
CA PHE A 241 -12.39 -27.43 12.45
C PHE A 241 -11.23 -28.34 12.04
N ASN A 242 -10.51 -27.97 10.98
CA ASN A 242 -9.38 -28.73 10.43
C ASN A 242 -8.01 -28.14 10.79
N LEU A 243 -7.93 -27.17 11.71
CA LEU A 243 -6.64 -26.62 12.14
C LEU A 243 -6.06 -27.43 13.30
N ASN A 244 -4.77 -27.73 13.22
CA ASN A 244 -4.00 -28.29 14.32
C ASN A 244 -3.72 -27.17 15.34
N ILE A 245 -4.59 -26.97 16.31
CA ILE A 245 -4.47 -25.96 17.36
C ILE A 245 -3.65 -26.56 18.51
N SER A 246 -2.59 -25.90 18.89
CA SER A 246 -1.71 -26.33 19.99
C SER A 246 -2.39 -26.19 21.36
N GLU A 247 -1.85 -26.88 22.37
CA GLU A 247 -2.33 -26.74 23.75
C GLU A 247 -2.19 -25.31 24.28
N ILE A 248 -1.15 -24.58 23.85
CA ILE A 248 -0.88 -23.19 24.25
C ILE A 248 -1.94 -22.25 23.68
N GLU A 249 -2.31 -22.43 22.42
CA GLU A 249 -3.36 -21.64 21.75
C GLU A 249 -4.73 -21.89 22.38
N ASN A 250 -5.05 -23.15 22.70
CA ASN A 250 -6.27 -23.51 23.41
C ASN A 250 -6.30 -22.92 24.82
N LYS A 251 -5.18 -22.94 25.57
CA LYS A 251 -5.05 -22.31 26.87
C LYS A 251 -5.31 -20.80 26.80
N ALA A 252 -4.66 -20.10 25.85
CA ALA A 252 -4.86 -18.68 25.68
C ALA A 252 -6.30 -18.32 25.30
N ALA A 253 -6.92 -19.11 24.41
CA ALA A 253 -8.32 -18.95 24.04
C ALA A 253 -9.24 -19.13 25.26
N ALA A 254 -9.00 -20.13 26.11
CA ALA A 254 -9.76 -20.34 27.35
C ALA A 254 -9.63 -19.16 28.33
N MET A 255 -8.42 -18.57 28.45
CA MET A 255 -8.20 -17.37 29.25
C MET A 255 -8.94 -16.15 28.70
N ILE A 256 -8.95 -15.98 27.36
CA ILE A 256 -9.72 -14.90 26.70
C ILE A 256 -11.21 -15.14 26.92
N VAL A 257 -11.72 -16.35 26.76
CA VAL A 257 -13.14 -16.69 27.04
C VAL A 257 -13.51 -16.29 28.45
N GLY A 258 -12.74 -16.72 29.47
CA GLY A 258 -12.98 -16.32 30.88
C GLY A 258 -13.01 -14.82 31.06
N PHE A 259 -12.05 -14.09 30.45
CA PHE A 259 -12.03 -12.61 30.46
C PHE A 259 -13.29 -12.00 29.86
N LEU A 260 -13.79 -12.55 28.74
CA LEU A 260 -14.99 -12.04 28.07
C LEU A 260 -16.25 -12.28 28.92
N GLU A 261 -16.43 -13.47 29.47
CA GLU A 261 -17.59 -13.85 30.28
C GLU A 261 -17.65 -13.08 31.61
N GLU A 262 -16.48 -12.84 32.24
CA GLU A 262 -16.40 -12.09 33.51
C GLU A 262 -16.68 -10.59 33.35
N ASN A 263 -16.35 -9.98 32.21
CA ASN A 263 -16.33 -8.52 32.08
C ASN A 263 -17.41 -7.94 31.16
N TYR A 264 -18.02 -8.76 30.27
CA TYR A 264 -18.92 -8.23 29.24
C TYR A 264 -20.35 -8.78 29.26
N ASP A 265 -20.70 -9.59 30.23
CA ASP A 265 -22.02 -10.23 30.37
C ASP A 265 -22.45 -11.01 29.12
N VAL A 266 -21.52 -11.79 28.56
CA VAL A 266 -21.72 -12.61 27.37
C VAL A 266 -21.47 -14.08 27.70
N LYS A 267 -22.10 -15.00 26.95
CA LYS A 267 -21.81 -16.45 27.03
C LYS A 267 -21.07 -16.85 25.75
N VAL A 268 -19.90 -17.46 25.91
CA VAL A 268 -19.05 -17.86 24.78
C VAL A 268 -19.28 -19.35 24.51
N SER A 269 -19.82 -19.66 23.31
CA SER A 269 -20.03 -21.06 22.91
C SER A 269 -18.68 -21.74 22.57
N LYS A 270 -18.72 -23.08 22.47
CA LYS A 270 -17.55 -23.85 22.05
C LYS A 270 -17.07 -23.46 20.65
N ALA A 271 -17.99 -23.14 19.74
CA ALA A 271 -17.68 -22.66 18.41
C ALA A 271 -16.91 -21.34 18.43
N GLU A 272 -17.33 -20.41 19.30
CA GLU A 272 -16.63 -19.13 19.52
C GLU A 272 -15.24 -19.33 20.11
N ALA A 273 -15.09 -20.19 21.14
CA ALA A 273 -13.80 -20.50 21.74
C ALA A 273 -12.82 -21.10 20.71
N ASN A 274 -13.31 -22.03 19.88
CA ASN A 274 -12.54 -22.61 18.79
C ASN A 274 -12.14 -21.56 17.75
N ASN A 275 -13.04 -20.62 17.41
CA ASN A 275 -12.74 -19.54 16.47
C ASN A 275 -11.65 -18.61 17.04
N ILE A 276 -11.70 -18.26 18.34
CA ILE A 276 -10.67 -17.48 19.02
C ILE A 276 -9.32 -18.21 18.96
N ALA A 277 -9.29 -19.52 19.32
CA ALA A 277 -8.06 -20.31 19.28
C ALA A 277 -7.44 -20.35 17.87
N SER A 278 -8.28 -20.51 16.85
CA SER A 278 -7.84 -20.52 15.46
C SER A 278 -7.33 -19.17 14.99
N PHE A 279 -7.98 -18.10 15.41
CA PHE A 279 -7.53 -16.74 15.09
C PHE A 279 -6.16 -16.45 15.73
N LEU A 280 -5.93 -16.91 16.97
CA LEU A 280 -4.62 -16.82 17.63
C LEU A 280 -3.56 -17.61 16.84
N SER A 281 -3.84 -18.86 16.46
CA SER A 281 -2.93 -19.71 15.68
C SER A 281 -2.53 -19.11 14.34
N CYS A 282 -3.43 -18.35 13.71
CA CYS A 282 -3.18 -17.70 12.41
C CYS A 282 -2.45 -16.35 12.49
N ASN A 283 -2.41 -15.73 13.68
CA ASN A 283 -1.92 -14.34 13.82
C ASN A 283 -0.78 -14.17 14.83
N LEU A 284 -0.54 -15.16 15.68
CA LEU A 284 0.50 -15.13 16.71
C LEU A 284 1.57 -16.18 16.44
N ALA A 285 2.77 -15.93 16.92
CA ALA A 285 3.85 -16.92 16.97
C ALA A 285 4.14 -17.28 18.42
N THR A 286 4.31 -18.57 18.69
CA THR A 286 4.70 -19.09 20.01
C THR A 286 6.21 -19.03 20.24
N LEU A 287 6.97 -18.45 19.33
CA LEU A 287 8.42 -18.53 19.31
C LEU A 287 9.08 -17.19 19.06
N ASP A 288 10.17 -16.94 19.76
CA ASP A 288 11.07 -15.83 19.44
C ASP A 288 11.72 -16.10 18.07
N TYR A 289 11.43 -15.24 17.10
CA TYR A 289 12.02 -15.30 15.74
C TYR A 289 13.56 -15.36 15.75
N ARG A 290 14.20 -14.89 16.84
CA ARG A 290 15.66 -14.93 17.02
C ARG A 290 16.20 -16.32 17.32
N MET A 291 15.34 -17.24 17.76
CA MET A 291 15.68 -18.62 18.10
C MET A 291 15.43 -19.60 16.95
N ILE A 292 14.85 -19.13 15.86
CA ILE A 292 14.51 -19.96 14.70
C ILE A 292 15.61 -19.84 13.66
N HIS A 293 16.15 -20.99 13.28
CA HIS A 293 17.16 -21.16 12.25
C HIS A 293 16.69 -22.19 11.21
N PRO A 294 17.25 -22.21 9.99
CA PRO A 294 16.89 -23.21 8.99
C PRO A 294 16.97 -24.65 9.49
N ASP A 295 17.93 -24.93 10.39
CA ASP A 295 18.18 -26.28 10.92
C ASP A 295 17.09 -26.74 11.91
N ASN A 296 16.33 -25.85 12.52
CA ASN A 296 15.30 -26.19 13.50
C ASN A 296 13.88 -25.81 13.08
N ILE A 297 13.70 -25.19 11.91
CA ILE A 297 12.41 -24.65 11.49
C ILE A 297 11.33 -25.73 11.31
N GLU A 298 11.73 -26.94 10.87
CA GLU A 298 10.81 -28.08 10.70
C GLU A 298 10.22 -28.63 12.01
N THR A 299 10.74 -28.19 13.16
CA THR A 299 10.08 -28.48 14.45
C THR A 299 8.83 -27.62 14.69
N TYR A 300 8.65 -26.57 13.90
CA TYR A 300 7.62 -25.53 14.11
C TYR A 300 6.61 -25.44 12.99
N ILE A 301 7.03 -25.71 11.75
CA ILE A 301 6.18 -25.69 10.55
C ILE A 301 6.36 -26.96 9.74
N SER A 302 5.41 -27.26 8.87
CA SER A 302 5.46 -28.49 8.08
C SER A 302 6.63 -28.48 7.08
N HIS A 303 7.16 -29.67 6.79
CA HIS A 303 8.20 -29.86 5.79
C HIS A 303 7.74 -29.31 4.41
N GLU A 304 6.45 -29.51 4.06
CA GLU A 304 5.89 -29.01 2.81
C GLU A 304 5.95 -27.48 2.70
N THR A 305 5.70 -26.78 3.82
CA THR A 305 5.82 -25.31 3.85
C THR A 305 7.27 -24.87 3.69
N VAL A 306 8.22 -25.57 4.33
CA VAL A 306 9.66 -25.26 4.19
C VAL A 306 10.11 -25.42 2.74
N GLU A 307 9.74 -26.51 2.09
CA GLU A 307 10.09 -26.75 0.69
C GLU A 307 9.39 -25.76 -0.27
N LEU A 308 8.14 -25.38 0.02
CA LEU A 308 7.44 -24.35 -0.73
C LEU A 308 8.17 -23.01 -0.67
N VAL A 309 8.59 -22.59 0.53
CA VAL A 309 9.33 -21.33 0.70
C VAL A 309 10.69 -21.38 0.00
N ARG A 310 11.42 -22.47 0.11
CA ARG A 310 12.68 -22.69 -0.60
C ARG A 310 12.50 -22.56 -2.12
N TYR A 311 11.44 -23.19 -2.65
CA TYR A 311 11.08 -23.09 -4.06
C TYR A 311 10.79 -21.63 -4.47
N ILE A 312 9.97 -20.92 -3.69
CA ILE A 312 9.59 -19.53 -3.97
C ILE A 312 10.83 -18.62 -4.00
N LEU A 313 11.67 -18.69 -2.97
CA LEU A 313 12.84 -17.83 -2.85
C LEU A 313 13.88 -18.09 -3.95
N ASN A 314 14.10 -19.35 -4.31
CA ASN A 314 14.97 -19.70 -5.44
C ASN A 314 14.43 -19.13 -6.77
N LYS A 315 13.13 -19.24 -7.02
CA LYS A 315 12.50 -18.68 -8.22
C LYS A 315 12.60 -17.15 -8.28
N ILE A 316 12.38 -16.48 -7.16
CA ILE A 316 12.51 -15.02 -7.06
C ILE A 316 13.97 -14.60 -7.32
N THR A 317 14.94 -15.25 -6.66
CA THR A 317 16.37 -15.00 -6.87
C THR A 317 16.77 -15.16 -8.32
N ASP A 318 16.35 -16.27 -8.97
CA ASP A 318 16.66 -16.53 -10.36
C ASP A 318 16.00 -15.53 -11.31
N PHE A 319 14.72 -15.22 -11.12
CA PHE A 319 13.99 -14.36 -12.07
C PHE A 319 14.39 -12.89 -11.94
N TYR A 320 14.45 -12.35 -10.72
CA TYR A 320 14.75 -10.93 -10.50
C TYR A 320 16.24 -10.64 -10.32
N GLN A 321 17.10 -11.67 -10.33
CA GLN A 321 18.55 -11.57 -10.16
C GLN A 321 18.92 -10.73 -8.91
N ILE A 322 18.27 -11.04 -7.80
CA ILE A 322 18.59 -10.48 -6.49
C ILE A 322 19.55 -11.39 -5.73
N ASP A 323 20.24 -10.84 -4.73
CA ASP A 323 21.12 -11.62 -3.87
C ASP A 323 20.33 -12.74 -3.15
N SER A 324 21.00 -13.85 -2.85
CA SER A 324 20.39 -14.95 -2.11
C SER A 324 19.90 -14.49 -0.75
N PHE A 325 18.70 -14.90 -0.40
CA PHE A 325 18.11 -14.62 0.91
C PHE A 325 18.90 -15.33 2.01
N ASP A 326 19.15 -14.62 3.12
CA ASP A 326 19.86 -15.18 4.27
C ASP A 326 18.97 -16.10 5.12
N ASP A 327 19.58 -16.81 6.05
CA ASP A 327 18.91 -17.76 6.92
C ASP A 327 17.87 -17.11 7.84
N VAL A 328 18.13 -15.88 8.27
CA VAL A 328 17.21 -15.11 9.15
C VAL A 328 15.96 -14.73 8.38
N PHE A 329 16.13 -14.26 7.14
CA PHE A 329 14.99 -13.97 6.26
C PHE A 329 14.21 -15.24 5.95
N PHE A 330 14.91 -16.33 5.56
CA PHE A 330 14.28 -17.60 5.26
C PHE A 330 13.38 -18.08 6.41
N ALA A 331 13.88 -18.05 7.65
CA ALA A 331 13.12 -18.47 8.82
C ALA A 331 11.88 -17.59 9.06
N ARG A 332 12.03 -16.27 9.01
CA ARG A 332 10.91 -15.31 9.19
C ARG A 332 9.86 -15.44 8.10
N PHE A 333 10.29 -15.55 6.85
CA PHE A 333 9.41 -15.68 5.71
C PHE A 333 8.67 -17.02 5.72
N SER A 334 9.32 -18.10 6.14
CA SER A 334 8.68 -19.42 6.29
C SER A 334 7.54 -19.40 7.30
N LEU A 335 7.73 -18.74 8.44
CA LEU A 335 6.66 -18.56 9.45
C LEU A 335 5.52 -17.69 8.90
N HIS A 336 5.85 -16.66 8.14
CA HIS A 336 4.83 -15.82 7.51
C HIS A 336 3.98 -16.63 6.52
N VAL A 337 4.63 -17.43 5.66
CA VAL A 337 3.93 -18.29 4.69
C VAL A 337 3.10 -19.35 5.40
N ASP A 338 3.60 -19.97 6.47
CA ASP A 338 2.84 -20.94 7.27
C ASP A 338 1.55 -20.32 7.85
N ASN A 339 1.66 -19.13 8.42
CA ASN A 339 0.51 -18.39 8.93
C ASN A 339 -0.46 -17.98 7.80
N LEU A 340 0.05 -17.59 6.62
CA LEU A 340 -0.76 -17.31 5.45
C LEU A 340 -1.54 -18.56 5.02
N LEU A 341 -0.91 -19.73 4.92
CA LEU A 341 -1.56 -20.99 4.55
C LEU A 341 -2.62 -21.41 5.59
N LYS A 342 -2.34 -21.22 6.87
CA LYS A 342 -3.32 -21.43 7.96
C LYS A 342 -4.53 -20.51 7.81
N ARG A 343 -4.32 -19.20 7.52
CA ARG A 343 -5.42 -18.27 7.28
C ARG A 343 -6.25 -18.67 6.07
N GLN A 344 -5.62 -19.09 4.97
CA GLN A 344 -6.34 -19.54 3.77
C GLN A 344 -7.19 -20.77 4.06
N SER A 345 -6.63 -21.78 4.75
CA SER A 345 -7.35 -23.02 5.10
C SER A 345 -8.52 -22.75 6.06
N ALA A 346 -8.39 -21.77 6.94
CA ALA A 346 -9.42 -21.38 7.90
C ALA A 346 -10.40 -20.33 7.36
N HIS A 347 -10.21 -19.87 6.12
CA HIS A 347 -10.98 -18.77 5.51
C HIS A 347 -10.98 -17.50 6.39
N PHE A 348 -9.84 -17.16 6.98
CA PHE A 348 -9.63 -15.89 7.62
C PHE A 348 -9.05 -14.89 6.62
N SER A 349 -9.61 -13.69 6.60
CA SER A 349 -9.05 -12.57 5.85
C SER A 349 -8.22 -11.67 6.75
N VAL A 350 -7.08 -11.26 6.25
CA VAL A 350 -6.26 -10.17 6.84
C VAL A 350 -6.50 -8.94 6.00
N HIS A 351 -6.53 -7.78 6.62
CA HIS A 351 -6.57 -6.51 5.89
C HIS A 351 -5.34 -5.67 6.25
N ASN A 352 -4.60 -5.22 5.24
CA ASN A 352 -3.45 -4.34 5.39
C ASN A 352 -3.82 -2.91 4.94
N PRO A 353 -4.00 -1.94 5.85
CA PRO A 353 -4.36 -0.56 5.49
C PRO A 353 -3.28 0.13 4.63
N MET A 354 -2.03 -0.37 4.65
CA MET A 354 -0.91 0.14 3.86
C MET A 354 -0.82 -0.48 2.46
N GLN A 355 -1.72 -1.40 2.09
CA GLN A 355 -1.66 -2.17 0.85
C GLN A 355 -1.47 -1.27 -0.39
N MET A 356 -2.28 -0.21 -0.52
CA MET A 356 -2.18 0.71 -1.65
C MET A 356 -0.90 1.56 -1.59
N ASP A 357 -0.50 2.00 -0.40
CA ASP A 357 0.74 2.77 -0.24
C ASP A 357 1.97 1.93 -0.61
N ILE A 358 2.01 0.66 -0.23
CA ILE A 358 3.08 -0.27 -0.61
C ILE A 358 3.09 -0.47 -2.13
N LYS A 359 1.93 -0.71 -2.74
CA LYS A 359 1.81 -0.91 -4.19
C LYS A 359 2.32 0.30 -4.98
N TYR A 360 1.96 1.52 -4.57
CA TYR A 360 2.33 2.73 -5.30
C TYR A 360 3.72 3.25 -4.97
N SER A 361 4.20 3.08 -3.72
CA SER A 361 5.51 3.58 -3.31
C SER A 361 6.65 2.62 -3.66
N TYR A 362 6.37 1.31 -3.69
CA TYR A 362 7.36 0.25 -3.94
C TYR A 362 6.92 -0.73 -5.04
N PRO A 363 6.65 -0.27 -6.27
CA PRO A 363 6.06 -1.10 -7.34
C PRO A 363 6.84 -2.38 -7.64
N LEU A 364 8.17 -2.33 -7.68
CA LEU A 364 9.01 -3.49 -7.91
C LEU A 364 8.92 -4.53 -6.78
N ILE A 365 8.96 -4.08 -5.54
CA ILE A 365 8.85 -4.97 -4.37
C ILE A 365 7.46 -5.62 -4.36
N PHE A 366 6.43 -4.84 -4.68
CA PHE A 366 5.07 -5.36 -4.79
C PHE A 366 4.96 -6.37 -5.95
N ASP A 367 5.62 -6.15 -7.09
CA ASP A 367 5.66 -7.09 -8.20
C ASP A 367 6.33 -8.42 -7.83
N ILE A 368 7.45 -8.37 -7.11
CA ILE A 368 8.11 -9.57 -6.58
C ILE A 368 7.15 -10.34 -5.65
N ALA A 369 6.37 -9.64 -4.82
CA ALA A 369 5.39 -10.27 -3.95
C ALA A 369 4.22 -10.89 -4.72
N VAL A 370 3.78 -10.28 -5.82
CA VAL A 370 2.78 -10.87 -6.74
C VAL A 370 3.32 -12.17 -7.34
N TYR A 371 4.60 -12.19 -7.73
CA TYR A 371 5.24 -13.42 -8.21
C TYR A 371 5.30 -14.50 -7.13
N ALA A 372 5.69 -14.15 -5.89
CA ALA A 372 5.64 -15.09 -4.77
C ALA A 372 4.23 -15.67 -4.57
N ALA A 373 3.20 -14.82 -4.59
CA ALA A 373 1.81 -15.23 -4.47
C ALA A 373 1.36 -16.16 -5.60
N SER A 374 1.81 -15.91 -6.84
CA SER A 374 1.51 -16.80 -7.97
C SER A 374 2.11 -18.20 -7.80
N LEU A 375 3.33 -18.29 -7.26
CA LEU A 375 3.99 -19.55 -6.97
C LEU A 375 3.31 -20.31 -5.82
N ILE A 376 2.83 -19.59 -4.79
CA ILE A 376 1.99 -20.18 -3.72
C ILE A 376 0.72 -20.75 -4.34
N LYS A 377 0.01 -19.99 -5.16
CA LYS A 377 -1.22 -20.44 -5.84
C LYS A 377 -0.96 -21.67 -6.70
N GLU A 378 0.14 -21.71 -7.47
CA GLU A 378 0.54 -22.85 -8.31
C GLU A 378 0.67 -24.14 -7.48
N LYS A 379 1.26 -24.07 -6.28
CA LYS A 379 1.54 -25.25 -5.44
C LYS A 379 0.42 -25.63 -4.50
N THR A 380 -0.44 -24.68 -4.10
CA THR A 380 -1.46 -24.90 -3.06
C THR A 380 -2.89 -24.73 -3.55
N SER A 381 -3.08 -24.18 -4.76
CA SER A 381 -4.38 -23.79 -5.33
C SER A 381 -5.12 -22.69 -4.53
N TYR A 382 -4.49 -22.06 -3.51
CA TYR A 382 -5.08 -20.95 -2.79
C TYR A 382 -4.95 -19.64 -3.56
N GLU A 383 -6.05 -18.88 -3.61
CA GLU A 383 -6.06 -17.51 -4.15
C GLU A 383 -5.51 -16.54 -3.08
N ILE A 384 -4.41 -15.87 -3.40
CA ILE A 384 -3.79 -14.92 -2.48
C ILE A 384 -4.30 -13.52 -2.80
N ASN A 385 -4.97 -12.90 -1.84
CA ASN A 385 -5.54 -11.56 -2.00
C ASN A 385 -4.48 -10.45 -1.92
N GLN A 386 -4.87 -9.22 -2.29
CA GLN A 386 -3.97 -8.07 -2.35
C GLN A 386 -3.38 -7.69 -0.98
N ASP A 387 -4.10 -7.92 0.10
CA ASP A 387 -3.64 -7.65 1.46
C ASP A 387 -2.48 -8.60 1.85
N GLU A 388 -2.63 -9.88 1.59
CA GLU A 388 -1.56 -10.88 1.82
C GLU A 388 -0.36 -10.62 0.90
N ILE A 389 -0.57 -10.26 -0.37
CA ILE A 389 0.50 -9.86 -1.28
C ILE A 389 1.28 -8.69 -0.71
N SER A 390 0.60 -7.71 -0.14
CA SER A 390 1.25 -6.54 0.46
C SER A 390 2.05 -6.88 1.74
N LEU A 391 1.62 -7.88 2.51
CA LEU A 391 2.39 -8.40 3.65
C LEU A 391 3.64 -9.16 3.19
N ILE A 392 3.53 -9.97 2.13
CA ILE A 392 4.70 -10.60 1.47
C ILE A 392 5.68 -9.51 1.00
N ALA A 393 5.15 -8.42 0.40
CA ALA A 393 5.96 -7.30 -0.07
C ALA A 393 6.74 -6.62 1.07
N LEU A 394 6.15 -6.46 2.26
CA LEU A 394 6.85 -5.92 3.42
C LEU A 394 8.04 -6.78 3.85
N HIS A 395 7.88 -8.12 3.87
CA HIS A 395 8.98 -9.03 4.19
C HIS A 395 10.11 -8.92 3.16
N ILE A 396 9.79 -9.05 1.86
CA ILE A 396 10.77 -9.00 0.77
C ILE A 396 11.45 -7.63 0.71
N GLY A 397 10.68 -6.54 0.84
CA GLY A 397 11.19 -5.18 0.81
C GLY A 397 12.18 -4.89 1.94
N SER A 398 11.87 -5.33 3.15
CA SER A 398 12.77 -5.20 4.30
C SER A 398 14.13 -5.87 4.05
N PHE A 399 14.16 -7.03 3.39
CA PHE A 399 15.39 -7.71 3.03
C PHE A 399 16.16 -6.98 1.93
N ILE A 400 15.47 -6.59 0.84
CA ILE A 400 16.10 -5.92 -0.30
C ILE A 400 16.73 -4.59 0.13
N GLU A 401 16.01 -3.78 0.93
CA GLU A 401 16.52 -2.49 1.40
C GLU A 401 17.73 -2.64 2.34
N SER A 402 17.70 -3.66 3.21
CA SER A 402 18.83 -3.89 4.15
C SER A 402 20.09 -4.41 3.44
N ASN A 403 19.94 -5.10 2.31
CA ASN A 403 21.03 -5.75 1.57
C ASN A 403 21.33 -5.10 0.22
N ASP A 404 20.83 -3.90 -0.08
CA ASP A 404 21.07 -3.22 -1.36
C ASP A 404 22.54 -2.75 -1.49
N SER A 405 23.46 -3.72 -1.53
CA SER A 405 24.88 -3.55 -1.82
C SER A 405 25.15 -3.16 -3.28
N ASN A 406 24.12 -3.17 -4.13
CA ASN A 406 24.17 -2.90 -5.57
C ASN A 406 24.01 -1.41 -5.93
N LYS A 407 23.85 -0.51 -4.97
CA LYS A 407 24.06 0.92 -5.24
C LYS A 407 25.51 1.07 -5.67
N SER A 408 25.76 1.35 -6.97
CA SER A 408 27.10 1.66 -7.46
C SER A 408 27.60 2.90 -6.72
N LYS A 409 28.40 2.67 -5.66
CA LYS A 409 28.96 3.75 -4.86
C LYS A 409 29.64 4.76 -5.76
N ILE A 410 29.49 6.03 -5.47
CA ILE A 410 30.20 7.10 -6.16
C ILE A 410 31.68 6.99 -5.80
N SER A 411 32.54 6.83 -6.79
CA SER A 411 33.99 6.80 -6.59
C SER A 411 34.51 8.18 -6.25
N ALA A 412 35.21 8.31 -5.14
CA ALA A 412 35.75 9.58 -4.69
C ALA A 412 37.24 9.50 -4.40
N VAL A 413 37.90 10.64 -4.55
CA VAL A 413 39.29 10.86 -4.11
C VAL A 413 39.32 12.04 -3.15
N TYR A 414 39.97 11.86 -2.02
CA TYR A 414 40.22 12.94 -1.05
C TYR A 414 41.62 13.50 -1.23
N VAL A 415 41.71 14.81 -1.50
CA VAL A 415 42.96 15.52 -1.71
C VAL A 415 43.26 16.40 -0.50
N TYR A 416 44.34 16.12 0.18
CA TYR A 416 44.75 16.86 1.38
C TYR A 416 45.96 17.78 1.15
N ALA A 417 46.03 18.85 1.94
CA ALA A 417 47.25 19.59 2.16
C ALA A 417 48.02 18.96 3.35
N ASP A 418 49.27 18.66 3.18
CA ASP A 418 50.04 17.94 4.20
C ASP A 418 50.35 18.83 5.43
N TYR A 419 49.38 18.95 6.30
CA TYR A 419 49.42 19.61 7.58
C TYR A 419 49.17 18.61 8.72
N HIS A 420 50.20 17.95 9.24
CA HIS A 420 50.17 17.16 10.46
C HIS A 420 49.05 16.11 10.59
N GLN A 421 48.69 15.43 9.49
CA GLN A 421 47.71 14.29 9.47
C GLN A 421 46.28 14.63 9.95
N PHE A 422 45.88 15.90 10.04
CA PHE A 422 44.52 16.29 10.45
C PHE A 422 43.46 15.78 9.48
N TYR A 423 43.79 15.55 8.21
CA TYR A 423 42.90 15.00 7.19
C TYR A 423 42.30 13.64 7.58
N GLN A 424 42.92 12.84 8.43
CA GLN A 424 42.43 11.54 8.86
C GLN A 424 41.10 11.64 9.58
N GLN A 425 40.86 12.70 10.37
CA GLN A 425 39.57 12.92 11.03
C GLN A 425 38.45 13.23 10.03
N ASN A 426 38.77 13.97 8.98
CA ASN A 426 37.83 14.26 7.91
C ASN A 426 37.44 12.98 7.14
N ILE A 427 38.44 12.14 6.82
CA ILE A 427 38.22 10.85 6.16
C ILE A 427 37.32 9.97 7.00
N THR A 428 37.59 9.83 8.30
CA THR A 428 36.76 9.01 9.20
C THR A 428 35.33 9.51 9.23
N LYS A 429 35.07 10.83 9.27
CA LYS A 429 33.72 11.40 9.25
C LYS A 429 33.01 11.14 7.91
N ILE A 430 33.70 11.30 6.79
CA ILE A 430 33.19 11.07 5.46
C ILE A 430 32.83 9.59 5.28
N GLN A 431 33.77 8.69 5.62
CA GLN A 431 33.55 7.25 5.51
C GLN A 431 32.38 6.78 6.38
N HIS A 432 32.29 7.24 7.63
CA HIS A 432 31.19 6.87 8.52
C HIS A 432 29.83 7.38 8.03
N ARG A 433 29.77 8.63 7.52
CA ARG A 433 28.49 9.21 7.07
C ARG A 433 28.02 8.65 5.74
N PHE A 434 28.93 8.32 4.84
CA PHE A 434 28.64 7.91 3.46
C PHE A 434 29.10 6.48 3.16
N GLU A 435 29.16 5.63 4.17
CA GLU A 435 29.64 4.25 4.06
C GLU A 435 28.93 3.46 2.93
N ASN A 436 27.63 3.70 2.74
CA ASN A 436 26.82 3.01 1.74
C ASN A 436 26.83 3.65 0.36
N ASP A 437 27.15 4.95 0.25
CA ASP A 437 26.96 5.74 -0.97
C ASP A 437 28.29 6.12 -1.65
N LEU A 438 29.40 6.12 -0.90
CA LEU A 438 30.71 6.60 -1.37
C LEU A 438 31.76 5.50 -1.27
N ASN A 439 32.52 5.31 -2.36
CA ASN A 439 33.75 4.53 -2.37
C ASN A 439 34.97 5.48 -2.42
N LEU A 440 35.61 5.69 -1.29
CA LEU A 440 36.83 6.51 -1.22
C LEU A 440 38.02 5.69 -1.76
N MET A 441 38.33 5.83 -3.06
CA MET A 441 39.33 5.04 -3.77
C MET A 441 40.75 5.36 -3.27
N TYR A 442 41.03 6.67 -3.13
CA TYR A 442 42.35 7.16 -2.74
C TYR A 442 42.26 8.38 -1.84
N THR A 443 43.27 8.50 -0.96
CA THR A 443 43.54 9.69 -0.21
C THR A 443 44.94 10.13 -0.60
N ILE A 444 45.06 11.26 -1.26
CA ILE A 444 46.33 11.68 -1.90
C ILE A 444 46.72 13.13 -1.52
N SER A 445 48.01 13.39 -1.54
CA SER A 445 48.49 14.78 -1.46
C SER A 445 48.18 15.52 -2.77
N ILE A 446 48.05 16.84 -2.68
CA ILE A 446 47.90 17.70 -3.87
C ILE A 446 49.06 17.52 -4.87
N ILE A 447 50.24 17.17 -4.41
CA ILE A 447 51.41 16.95 -5.25
C ILE A 447 51.22 15.71 -6.14
N ASP A 448 50.55 14.69 -5.61
CA ASP A 448 50.33 13.41 -6.28
C ASP A 448 49.08 13.39 -7.16
N LEU A 449 48.28 14.47 -7.17
CA LEU A 449 47.01 14.53 -7.95
C LEU A 449 47.22 14.26 -9.45
N LYS A 450 48.35 14.69 -10.01
CA LYS A 450 48.70 14.47 -11.42
C LYS A 450 49.03 13.00 -11.76
N SER A 451 49.27 12.17 -10.76
CA SER A 451 49.61 10.76 -10.94
C SER A 451 48.37 9.83 -10.94
N LEU A 452 47.19 10.37 -10.77
CA LEU A 452 45.93 9.62 -10.76
C LEU A 452 45.69 8.96 -12.12
N GLN A 453 45.67 7.62 -12.13
CA GLN A 453 45.42 6.83 -13.35
C GLN A 453 43.96 6.75 -13.76
N GLN A 454 43.04 6.88 -12.79
CA GLN A 454 41.60 6.84 -13.03
C GLN A 454 40.93 8.14 -12.51
N LYS A 455 40.08 8.75 -13.34
CA LYS A 455 39.29 9.91 -12.95
C LYS A 455 38.17 9.44 -12.01
N PRO A 456 38.10 9.95 -10.75
CA PRO A 456 36.99 9.66 -9.86
C PRO A 456 35.73 10.39 -10.32
N ASP A 457 34.57 9.94 -9.81
CA ASP A 457 33.31 10.66 -10.00
C ASP A 457 33.26 11.97 -9.21
N LEU A 458 33.90 11.97 -8.02
CA LEU A 458 33.89 13.09 -7.08
C LEU A 458 35.28 13.36 -6.53
N LEU A 459 35.69 14.62 -6.61
CA LEU A 459 36.89 15.13 -5.94
C LEU A 459 36.47 15.91 -4.69
N ILE A 460 37.02 15.56 -3.53
CA ILE A 460 36.89 16.30 -2.26
C ILE A 460 38.26 16.81 -1.90
N SER A 461 38.42 18.11 -1.67
CA SER A 461 39.74 18.70 -1.49
C SER A 461 39.78 19.73 -0.36
N GLU A 462 40.85 19.73 0.41
CA GLU A 462 41.15 20.80 1.38
C GLU A 462 41.72 22.05 0.71
N VAL A 463 42.17 21.95 -0.53
CA VAL A 463 42.69 23.07 -1.32
C VAL A 463 41.77 23.37 -2.51
N SER A 464 41.82 24.59 -3.02
CA SER A 464 41.00 24.98 -4.15
C SER A 464 41.48 24.27 -5.43
N ILE A 465 40.67 23.36 -5.93
CA ILE A 465 40.87 22.61 -7.17
C ILE A 465 39.60 22.76 -8.01
N GLU A 466 39.76 22.93 -9.31
CA GLU A 466 38.64 22.99 -10.24
C GLU A 466 37.85 21.66 -10.22
N ASP A 467 36.54 21.73 -10.24
CA ASP A 467 35.62 20.59 -10.15
C ASP A 467 35.68 19.77 -8.83
N ALA A 468 36.33 20.25 -7.78
CA ALA A 468 36.35 19.60 -6.48
C ALA A 468 35.43 20.29 -5.49
N ILE A 469 34.84 19.49 -4.58
CA ILE A 469 34.20 20.05 -3.39
C ILE A 469 35.25 20.45 -2.41
N GLN A 470 35.33 21.76 -2.16
CA GLN A 470 36.27 22.28 -1.20
C GLN A 470 35.79 22.09 0.24
N VAL A 471 36.59 21.48 1.07
CA VAL A 471 36.32 21.26 2.49
C VAL A 471 37.41 21.96 3.36
N SER A 472 37.07 22.30 4.57
CA SER A 472 38.02 22.83 5.54
C SER A 472 38.85 21.70 6.18
N PRO A 473 40.04 21.99 6.74
CA PRO A 473 40.82 21.01 7.52
C PRO A 473 40.03 20.41 8.70
N PHE A 474 38.96 21.07 9.13
CA PHE A 474 37.96 20.57 10.10
C PHE A 474 36.57 20.62 9.43
N ILE A 475 36.21 19.50 8.83
CA ILE A 475 34.95 19.43 8.05
C ILE A 475 33.74 19.72 8.92
N THR A 476 32.88 20.61 8.44
CA THR A 476 31.63 21.04 9.09
C THR A 476 30.41 20.21 8.63
N ALA A 477 29.34 20.23 9.41
CA ALA A 477 28.08 19.57 9.01
C ALA A 477 27.57 20.08 7.65
N LYS A 478 27.61 21.40 7.41
CA LYS A 478 27.22 22.01 6.13
C LYS A 478 28.04 21.49 4.94
N GLN A 479 29.32 21.26 5.12
CA GLN A 479 30.19 20.71 4.07
C GLN A 479 29.88 19.23 3.81
N LEU A 480 29.53 18.46 4.86
CA LEU A 480 29.03 17.11 4.70
C LEU A 480 27.68 17.08 3.94
N ASP A 481 26.80 18.04 4.19
CA ASP A 481 25.53 18.16 3.44
C ASP A 481 25.80 18.48 1.96
N THR A 482 26.77 19.36 1.66
CA THR A 482 27.19 19.63 0.26
C THR A 482 27.75 18.38 -0.43
N ILE A 483 28.52 17.56 0.27
CA ILE A 483 29.00 16.28 -0.27
C ILE A 483 27.83 15.34 -0.53
N GLN A 484 26.84 15.29 0.35
CA GLN A 484 25.64 14.47 0.17
C GLN A 484 24.85 14.87 -1.08
N GLU A 485 24.59 16.16 -1.25
CA GLU A 485 23.91 16.70 -2.46
C GLU A 485 24.66 16.32 -3.74
N ALA A 486 25.99 16.41 -3.74
CA ALA A 486 26.79 16.02 -4.91
C ALA A 486 26.73 14.50 -5.19
N ILE A 487 26.78 13.67 -4.15
CA ILE A 487 26.62 12.21 -4.27
C ILE A 487 25.25 11.90 -4.88
N GLU A 488 24.17 12.50 -4.39
CA GLU A 488 22.82 12.31 -4.90
C GLU A 488 22.68 12.72 -6.38
N GLN A 489 23.25 13.88 -6.76
CA GLN A 489 23.24 14.36 -8.15
C GLN A 489 24.04 13.44 -9.07
N LEU A 490 25.23 13.00 -8.66
CA LEU A 490 26.07 12.10 -9.45
C LEU A 490 25.45 10.70 -9.58
N SER A 491 24.81 10.18 -8.52
CA SER A 491 24.09 8.93 -8.57
C SER A 491 22.95 8.98 -9.56
N LYS A 492 22.11 10.02 -9.49
CA LYS A 492 21.03 10.26 -10.45
C LYS A 492 21.55 10.39 -11.89
N LYS A 493 22.65 11.11 -12.10
CA LYS A 493 23.25 11.28 -13.43
C LYS A 493 23.78 9.95 -13.99
N LYS A 494 24.41 9.11 -13.17
CA LYS A 494 24.88 7.78 -13.59
C LYS A 494 23.71 6.83 -13.91
N GLU A 495 22.70 6.84 -13.08
CA GLU A 495 21.48 6.07 -13.31
C GLU A 495 20.80 6.51 -14.61
N ASN A 496 20.62 7.80 -14.82
CA ASN A 496 20.01 8.34 -16.02
C ASN A 496 20.82 8.05 -17.30
N ALA A 497 22.15 8.10 -17.25
CA ALA A 497 22.98 7.78 -18.40
C ALA A 497 22.86 6.31 -18.83
N ARG A 498 22.86 5.37 -17.85
CA ARG A 498 22.64 3.93 -18.11
C ARG A 498 21.24 3.65 -18.68
N TYR A 499 20.24 4.38 -18.19
CA TYR A 499 18.86 4.28 -18.65
C TYR A 499 18.69 4.68 -20.10
N ASN A 500 19.23 5.85 -20.49
CA ASN A 500 19.08 6.37 -21.83
C ASN A 500 19.59 5.41 -22.90
N GLU A 501 20.67 4.71 -22.61
CA GLU A 501 21.24 3.72 -23.52
C GLU A 501 20.35 2.46 -23.60
N ALA A 502 19.95 1.88 -22.45
CA ALA A 502 19.13 0.69 -22.40
C ALA A 502 17.74 0.90 -23.02
N VAL A 503 17.04 2.01 -22.69
CA VAL A 503 15.69 2.28 -23.23
C VAL A 503 15.71 2.54 -24.73
N ARG A 504 16.71 3.27 -25.25
CA ARG A 504 16.82 3.53 -26.70
C ARG A 504 17.00 2.27 -27.53
N GLU A 505 17.74 1.28 -26.99
CA GLU A 505 17.92 0.00 -27.68
C GLU A 505 16.65 -0.86 -27.66
N LEU A 506 15.86 -0.77 -26.63
CA LEU A 506 14.66 -1.60 -26.40
C LEU A 506 13.39 -1.01 -26.99
N PHE A 507 13.28 0.33 -27.07
CA PHE A 507 12.10 1.02 -27.60
C PHE A 507 12.30 1.41 -29.05
N LYS A 508 11.56 0.81 -29.96
CA LYS A 508 11.64 1.02 -31.41
C LYS A 508 10.35 1.61 -31.96
N GLU A 509 10.44 2.29 -33.13
CA GLU A 509 9.30 2.91 -33.79
C GLU A 509 8.13 1.94 -34.03
N GLU A 510 8.43 0.72 -34.43
CA GLU A 510 7.44 -0.32 -34.70
C GLU A 510 6.71 -0.86 -33.44
N LEU A 511 7.18 -0.49 -32.24
CA LEU A 511 6.63 -0.85 -30.93
C LEU A 511 5.82 0.29 -30.29
N PHE A 512 5.71 1.42 -30.98
CA PHE A 512 4.88 2.55 -30.59
C PHE A 512 3.52 2.47 -31.27
N PHE A 513 2.47 2.59 -30.47
CA PHE A 513 1.08 2.55 -30.92
C PHE A 513 0.32 3.76 -30.38
N THR A 514 -0.67 4.23 -31.15
CA THR A 514 -1.61 5.24 -30.72
C THR A 514 -3.03 4.69 -30.74
N ASP A 515 -3.82 5.04 -29.74
CA ASP A 515 -5.24 4.81 -29.70
C ASP A 515 -5.67 3.32 -29.95
N LEU A 516 -4.91 2.36 -29.40
CA LEU A 516 -5.27 0.95 -29.42
C LEU A 516 -6.31 0.68 -28.32
N TYR A 517 -7.57 0.97 -28.61
CA TYR A 517 -8.69 0.85 -27.67
C TYR A 517 -9.18 -0.57 -27.51
N GLY A 518 -9.72 -0.89 -26.33
CA GLY A 518 -10.37 -2.15 -25.99
C GLY A 518 -11.59 -1.95 -25.08
N GLU A 519 -12.34 -3.02 -24.87
CA GLU A 519 -13.48 -3.03 -23.94
C GLU A 519 -13.02 -2.97 -22.48
N ASP A 520 -11.90 -3.66 -22.20
CA ASP A 520 -11.22 -3.70 -20.92
C ASP A 520 -9.68 -3.86 -21.11
N GLU A 521 -8.97 -3.97 -20.00
CA GLU A 521 -7.52 -4.19 -19.99
C GLU A 521 -7.10 -5.46 -20.71
N PHE A 522 -7.89 -6.53 -20.64
CA PHE A 522 -7.54 -7.82 -21.26
C PHE A 522 -7.70 -7.78 -22.78
N ASP A 523 -8.76 -7.12 -23.28
CA ASP A 523 -8.93 -6.90 -24.72
C ASP A 523 -7.79 -6.04 -25.30
N ILE A 524 -7.34 -5.02 -24.55
CA ILE A 524 -6.18 -4.21 -24.93
C ILE A 524 -4.92 -5.08 -24.98
N LEU A 525 -4.66 -5.89 -23.94
CA LEU A 525 -3.51 -6.77 -23.87
C LEU A 525 -3.51 -7.79 -25.00
N HIS A 526 -4.64 -8.41 -25.29
CA HIS A 526 -4.77 -9.36 -26.41
C HIS A 526 -4.43 -8.71 -27.76
N LYS A 527 -4.96 -7.51 -28.02
CA LYS A 527 -4.65 -6.76 -29.25
C LYS A 527 -3.18 -6.35 -29.35
N LEU A 528 -2.59 -5.91 -28.25
CA LEU A 528 -1.17 -5.53 -28.19
C LEU A 528 -0.27 -6.76 -28.38
N CYS A 529 -0.52 -7.84 -27.64
CA CYS A 529 0.24 -9.07 -27.72
C CYS A 529 0.15 -9.70 -29.14
N ALA A 530 -1.02 -9.66 -29.79
CA ALA A 530 -1.14 -10.12 -31.17
C ALA A 530 -0.21 -9.35 -32.11
N LYS A 531 -0.16 -8.02 -32.01
CA LYS A 531 0.74 -7.18 -32.81
C LYS A 531 2.22 -7.47 -32.54
N LEU A 532 2.58 -7.69 -31.28
CA LEU A 532 3.96 -8.01 -30.89
C LEU A 532 4.37 -9.41 -31.35
N LYS A 533 3.43 -10.37 -31.33
CA LYS A 533 3.65 -11.73 -31.86
C LYS A 533 3.83 -11.73 -33.36
N ASP A 534 3.00 -11.00 -34.13
CA ASP A 534 3.14 -10.86 -35.58
C ASP A 534 4.50 -10.27 -35.98
N LYS A 535 5.07 -9.43 -35.11
CA LYS A 535 6.41 -8.83 -35.28
C LYS A 535 7.55 -9.71 -34.73
N GLY A 536 7.24 -10.87 -34.15
CA GLY A 536 8.22 -11.85 -33.65
C GLY A 536 8.94 -11.44 -32.35
N TYR A 537 8.35 -10.55 -31.54
CA TYR A 537 8.91 -10.16 -30.24
C TYR A 537 8.53 -11.11 -29.10
N ILE A 538 7.32 -11.68 -29.16
CA ILE A 538 6.77 -12.55 -28.11
C ILE A 538 6.17 -13.82 -28.72
N ASP A 539 6.01 -14.84 -27.90
CA ASP A 539 5.26 -16.06 -28.18
C ASP A 539 3.94 -16.14 -27.37
N ASP A 540 3.22 -17.25 -27.49
CA ASP A 540 1.95 -17.46 -26.79
C ASP A 540 2.16 -17.62 -25.29
N ALA A 541 3.25 -18.23 -24.84
CA ALA A 541 3.56 -18.42 -23.43
C ALA A 541 3.76 -17.06 -22.74
N PHE A 542 4.54 -16.17 -23.37
CA PHE A 542 4.74 -14.83 -22.85
C PHE A 542 3.41 -14.03 -22.79
N ALA A 543 2.60 -14.09 -23.86
CA ALA A 543 1.30 -13.39 -23.89
C ALA A 543 0.36 -13.88 -22.77
N GLN A 544 0.29 -15.19 -22.56
CA GLN A 544 -0.50 -15.79 -21.49
C GLN A 544 0.04 -15.41 -20.10
N SER A 545 1.36 -15.31 -19.96
CA SER A 545 1.98 -14.89 -18.70
C SER A 545 1.69 -13.42 -18.36
N VAL A 546 1.67 -12.52 -19.36
CA VAL A 546 1.26 -11.10 -19.17
C VAL A 546 -0.20 -11.02 -18.69
N GLU A 547 -1.11 -11.76 -19.30
CA GLU A 547 -2.52 -11.81 -18.87
C GLU A 547 -2.65 -12.38 -17.46
N THR A 548 -1.95 -13.47 -17.16
CA THR A 548 -1.93 -14.07 -15.81
C THR A 548 -1.44 -13.08 -14.76
N ARG A 549 -0.37 -12.32 -15.09
CA ARG A 549 0.17 -11.28 -14.21
C ARG A 549 -0.86 -10.18 -13.94
N GLU A 550 -1.56 -9.69 -14.94
CA GLU A 550 -2.57 -8.64 -14.79
C GLU A 550 -3.77 -9.11 -13.95
N ARG A 551 -4.19 -10.39 -14.11
CA ARG A 551 -5.29 -11.00 -13.32
C ARG A 551 -4.97 -11.10 -11.82
N LEU A 552 -3.71 -11.33 -11.46
CA LEU A 552 -3.27 -11.41 -10.04
C LEU A 552 -3.37 -10.05 -9.34
N SER A 553 -2.98 -9.00 -10.02
CA SER A 553 -3.03 -7.63 -9.53
C SER A 553 -2.83 -6.67 -10.69
N SER A 554 -3.67 -5.65 -10.78
CA SER A 554 -3.52 -4.62 -11.81
C SER A 554 -2.12 -4.01 -11.79
N THR A 555 -1.51 -3.92 -12.99
CA THR A 555 -0.20 -3.30 -13.19
C THR A 555 -0.25 -1.77 -13.27
N CYS A 556 -1.38 -1.16 -12.91
CA CYS A 556 -1.48 0.28 -12.73
C CYS A 556 -0.81 0.68 -11.40
N PHE A 557 0.53 0.75 -11.39
CA PHE A 557 1.34 1.17 -10.25
C PHE A 557 1.46 2.68 -10.11
N ILE A 558 1.18 3.40 -11.17
CA ILE A 558 1.28 4.86 -11.25
C ILE A 558 -0.06 5.35 -11.77
N LYS A 559 -0.58 6.38 -11.14
CA LYS A 559 -1.85 6.99 -11.58
C LYS A 559 -1.78 7.34 -13.07
N ARG A 560 -2.73 6.82 -13.87
CA ARG A 560 -2.85 7.04 -15.32
C ARG A 560 -1.86 6.25 -16.20
N VAL A 561 -1.04 5.35 -15.62
CA VAL A 561 -0.10 4.51 -16.39
C VAL A 561 -0.20 3.06 -15.96
N ALA A 562 -0.39 2.15 -16.91
CA ALA A 562 -0.25 0.70 -16.70
C ALA A 562 1.10 0.22 -17.25
N ILE A 563 1.74 -0.69 -16.51
CA ILE A 563 3.05 -1.26 -16.87
C ILE A 563 2.94 -2.80 -16.93
N PRO A 564 2.15 -3.35 -17.86
CA PRO A 564 2.02 -4.80 -18.00
C PRO A 564 3.35 -5.44 -18.40
N HIS A 565 3.61 -6.63 -17.86
CA HIS A 565 4.79 -7.44 -18.12
C HIS A 565 4.51 -8.91 -17.79
N ALA A 566 5.33 -9.81 -18.27
CA ALA A 566 5.19 -11.23 -17.97
C ALA A 566 5.72 -11.57 -16.57
N ILE A 567 5.18 -12.63 -15.98
CA ILE A 567 5.62 -13.17 -14.70
C ILE A 567 6.26 -14.55 -14.90
N GLY A 568 7.53 -14.68 -14.51
CA GLY A 568 8.26 -15.94 -14.65
C GLY A 568 8.70 -16.30 -16.07
N GLU A 569 8.23 -15.62 -17.10
CA GLU A 569 8.55 -15.87 -18.51
C GLU A 569 9.48 -14.80 -19.08
N THR A 570 10.25 -15.17 -20.09
CA THR A 570 11.19 -14.30 -20.79
C THR A 570 10.97 -14.32 -22.29
N VAL A 571 11.51 -13.34 -22.99
CA VAL A 571 11.49 -13.25 -24.43
C VAL A 571 12.85 -13.59 -25.03
N SER A 572 12.89 -13.91 -26.32
CA SER A 572 14.14 -14.12 -27.05
C SER A 572 14.96 -12.84 -27.21
N LYS A 573 14.27 -11.68 -27.28
CA LYS A 573 14.85 -10.36 -27.47
C LYS A 573 14.08 -9.35 -26.62
N SER A 574 14.80 -8.63 -25.76
CA SER A 574 14.20 -7.59 -24.93
C SER A 574 13.58 -6.46 -25.76
N PHE A 575 12.48 -5.91 -25.27
CA PHE A 575 11.75 -4.82 -25.92
C PHE A 575 10.96 -3.99 -24.93
N ILE A 576 10.64 -2.76 -25.32
CA ILE A 576 9.65 -1.89 -24.69
C ILE A 576 8.63 -1.50 -25.76
N SER A 577 7.35 -1.68 -25.48
CA SER A 577 6.24 -1.23 -26.30
C SER A 577 5.39 -0.22 -25.56
N MET A 578 4.91 0.83 -26.24
CA MET A 578 4.13 1.90 -25.65
C MET A 578 2.85 2.16 -26.44
N ILE A 579 1.74 2.34 -25.71
CA ILE A 579 0.49 2.87 -26.27
C ILE A 579 0.20 4.22 -25.62
N THR A 580 -0.12 5.23 -26.44
CA THR A 580 -0.63 6.52 -25.97
C THR A 580 -2.09 6.70 -26.36
N TYR A 581 -2.91 7.29 -25.47
CA TYR A 581 -4.33 7.49 -25.70
C TYR A 581 -4.72 8.96 -25.71
N GLN A 582 -5.60 9.36 -26.62
CA GLN A 582 -6.23 10.69 -26.63
C GLN A 582 -7.30 10.82 -25.57
N ARG A 583 -7.99 9.71 -25.28
CA ARG A 583 -8.99 9.62 -24.23
C ARG A 583 -8.59 8.51 -23.28
N PRO A 584 -8.70 8.77 -21.97
CA PRO A 584 -8.38 7.74 -20.98
C PRO A 584 -9.08 6.42 -21.29
N GLN A 585 -8.34 5.33 -21.12
CA GLN A 585 -8.85 3.99 -21.33
C GLN A 585 -9.07 3.33 -19.96
N LYS A 586 -10.15 2.57 -19.81
CA LYS A 586 -10.40 1.81 -18.61
C LYS A 586 -9.34 0.70 -18.44
N TRP A 587 -8.82 0.56 -17.21
CA TRP A 587 -7.85 -0.46 -16.82
C TRP A 587 -8.18 -0.96 -15.40
N GLY A 588 -8.90 -2.07 -15.30
CA GLY A 588 -9.48 -2.52 -14.04
C GLY A 588 -10.43 -1.48 -13.42
N ASN A 589 -10.09 -1.03 -12.22
CA ASN A 589 -10.81 0.03 -11.52
C ASN A 589 -10.25 1.45 -11.76
N GLU A 590 -9.20 1.56 -12.56
CA GLU A 590 -8.49 2.81 -12.86
C GLU A 590 -8.73 3.23 -14.31
N GLU A 591 -8.24 4.42 -14.66
CA GLU A 591 -8.15 4.92 -16.03
C GLU A 591 -6.71 5.21 -16.37
N VAL A 592 -6.27 4.85 -17.59
CA VAL A 592 -4.90 5.06 -18.06
C VAL A 592 -4.85 5.90 -19.33
N ASP A 593 -3.81 6.73 -19.43
CA ASP A 593 -3.44 7.49 -20.62
C ASP A 593 -2.31 6.80 -21.41
N LEU A 594 -1.56 5.94 -20.72
CA LEU A 594 -0.39 5.25 -21.24
C LEU A 594 -0.40 3.79 -20.81
N VAL A 595 -0.01 2.91 -21.73
CA VAL A 595 0.30 1.51 -21.43
C VAL A 595 1.70 1.21 -21.91
N ILE A 596 2.56 0.64 -21.03
CA ILE A 596 3.95 0.32 -21.33
C ILE A 596 4.16 -1.17 -21.06
N LEU A 597 4.15 -1.97 -22.14
CA LEU A 597 4.44 -3.38 -22.04
C LEU A 597 5.92 -3.62 -22.38
N PHE A 598 6.63 -4.33 -21.52
CA PHE A 598 8.00 -4.69 -21.80
C PHE A 598 8.27 -6.17 -21.56
N GLY A 599 9.23 -6.70 -22.29
CA GLY A 599 9.74 -8.05 -22.15
C GLY A 599 11.26 -8.03 -22.08
N ILE A 600 11.83 -8.86 -21.19
CA ILE A 600 13.27 -8.94 -20.99
C ILE A 600 13.75 -10.36 -21.33
N SER A 601 14.82 -10.44 -22.12
CA SER A 601 15.44 -11.71 -22.48
C SER A 601 16.19 -12.34 -21.29
N TYR A 602 16.36 -13.64 -21.33
CA TYR A 602 17.09 -14.37 -20.29
C TYR A 602 18.49 -13.78 -20.04
N ALA A 603 19.20 -13.42 -21.11
CA ALA A 603 20.55 -12.86 -21.02
C ALA A 603 20.60 -11.47 -20.34
N GLU A 604 19.49 -10.73 -20.38
CA GLU A 604 19.40 -9.36 -19.89
C GLU A 604 18.59 -9.23 -18.59
N ARG A 605 18.19 -10.36 -17.97
CA ARG A 605 17.39 -10.34 -16.71
C ARG A 605 17.95 -9.43 -15.62
N LYS A 606 19.28 -9.34 -15.50
CA LYS A 606 19.95 -8.43 -14.57
C LYS A 606 19.54 -6.96 -14.77
N ASN A 607 19.05 -6.60 -15.95
CA ASN A 607 18.58 -5.25 -16.25
C ASN A 607 17.10 -5.04 -15.93
N PHE A 608 16.33 -6.11 -15.60
CA PHE A 608 14.90 -6.02 -15.32
C PHE A 608 14.62 -4.97 -14.21
N ARG A 609 15.27 -5.13 -13.06
CA ARG A 609 15.10 -4.21 -11.91
C ARG A 609 15.44 -2.77 -12.29
N LEU A 610 16.52 -2.57 -13.02
CA LEU A 610 16.94 -1.25 -13.48
C LEU A 610 15.89 -0.63 -14.40
N ILE A 611 15.45 -1.34 -15.43
CA ILE A 611 14.47 -0.87 -16.41
C ILE A 611 13.13 -0.59 -15.73
N PHE A 612 12.65 -1.52 -14.90
CA PHE A 612 11.39 -1.35 -14.19
C PHE A 612 11.39 -0.12 -13.26
N ASN A 613 12.41 0.01 -12.40
CA ASN A 613 12.52 1.13 -11.47
C ASN A 613 12.62 2.47 -12.21
N GLN A 614 13.26 2.50 -13.35
CA GLN A 614 13.41 3.73 -14.14
C GLN A 614 12.15 4.10 -14.89
N ILE A 615 11.40 3.15 -15.43
CA ILE A 615 10.06 3.38 -15.95
C ILE A 615 9.19 4.00 -14.83
N VAL A 616 9.20 3.40 -13.64
CA VAL A 616 8.46 3.91 -12.50
C VAL A 616 8.90 5.32 -12.10
N ALA A 617 10.20 5.56 -11.96
CA ALA A 617 10.75 6.86 -11.58
C ALA A 617 10.40 7.97 -12.59
N PHE A 618 10.48 7.67 -13.90
CA PHE A 618 10.15 8.60 -14.96
C PHE A 618 8.68 9.02 -14.92
N PHE A 619 7.77 8.09 -14.68
CA PHE A 619 6.33 8.32 -14.64
C PHE A 619 5.79 8.76 -13.28
N ASN A 620 6.60 8.81 -12.21
CA ASN A 620 6.19 9.44 -10.95
C ASN A 620 5.95 10.95 -11.11
N ASP A 621 6.54 11.60 -12.12
CA ASP A 621 6.22 12.99 -12.47
C ASP A 621 4.97 13.03 -13.37
N GLN A 622 3.87 13.55 -12.84
CA GLN A 622 2.60 13.70 -13.56
C GLN A 622 2.73 14.57 -14.81
N ALA A 623 3.69 15.51 -14.84
CA ALA A 623 3.94 16.33 -16.01
C ALA A 623 4.45 15.49 -17.20
N ASN A 624 5.27 14.47 -16.93
CA ASN A 624 5.78 13.56 -17.96
C ASN A 624 4.64 12.76 -18.58
N ILE A 625 3.73 12.24 -17.75
CA ILE A 625 2.53 11.50 -18.23
C ILE A 625 1.69 12.40 -19.14
N THR A 626 1.39 13.63 -18.69
CA THR A 626 0.57 14.59 -19.46
C THR A 626 1.21 14.99 -20.79
N ARG A 627 2.54 15.07 -20.85
CA ARG A 627 3.26 15.38 -22.09
C ARG A 627 3.28 14.19 -23.03
N LEU A 628 3.63 12.99 -22.53
CA LEU A 628 3.72 11.78 -23.34
C LEU A 628 2.37 11.32 -23.88
N SER A 629 1.29 11.44 -23.11
CA SER A 629 -0.05 11.09 -23.60
C SER A 629 -0.49 11.90 -24.81
N LYS A 630 0.11 13.08 -25.06
CA LYS A 630 -0.13 13.93 -26.24
C LYS A 630 0.71 13.54 -27.44
N CYS A 631 1.77 12.77 -27.29
CA CYS A 631 2.61 12.34 -28.41
C CYS A 631 1.84 11.41 -29.34
N ARG A 632 2.00 11.63 -30.66
CA ARG A 632 1.33 10.84 -31.71
C ARG A 632 2.33 10.16 -32.67
N SER A 633 3.60 10.37 -32.43
CA SER A 633 4.69 9.72 -33.18
C SER A 633 5.80 9.27 -32.24
N TYR A 634 6.51 8.24 -32.66
CA TYR A 634 7.70 7.75 -31.98
C TYR A 634 8.75 8.87 -31.81
N LYS A 635 8.93 9.70 -32.86
CA LYS A 635 9.89 10.80 -32.84
C LYS A 635 9.58 11.79 -31.71
N GLU A 636 8.32 12.18 -31.54
CA GLU A 636 7.90 13.09 -30.46
C GLU A 636 8.18 12.48 -29.08
N VAL A 637 7.95 11.17 -28.89
CA VAL A 637 8.27 10.48 -27.64
C VAL A 637 9.76 10.52 -27.35
N ILE A 638 10.60 10.23 -28.34
CA ILE A 638 12.06 10.26 -28.20
C ILE A 638 12.58 11.67 -27.90
N GLU A 639 12.11 12.67 -28.63
CA GLU A 639 12.50 14.07 -28.40
C GLU A 639 12.10 14.52 -26.99
N LEU A 640 10.90 14.17 -26.55
CA LEU A 640 10.40 14.53 -25.23
C LEU A 640 11.21 13.82 -24.11
N THR A 641 11.45 12.53 -24.24
CA THR A 641 12.24 11.77 -23.25
C THR A 641 13.67 12.30 -23.14
N GLN A 642 14.27 12.73 -24.27
CA GLN A 642 15.60 13.36 -24.27
C GLN A 642 15.63 14.73 -23.60
N SER A 643 14.53 15.47 -23.61
CA SER A 643 14.45 16.81 -23.01
C SER A 643 14.18 16.79 -21.51
N ILE A 644 13.70 15.66 -20.98
CA ILE A 644 13.32 15.50 -19.56
C ILE A 644 14.47 14.87 -18.74
N ILE A 645 15.30 14.08 -19.41
CA ILE A 645 16.45 13.37 -18.81
C ILE A 645 17.73 14.14 -19.04
#